data_2f8c69b77b2c12561fd8fe36a51845ab
#
_entry.id   2f8c69b77b2c12561fd8fe36a51845ab
#
_cell.length_a   1.000
_cell.length_b   1.000
_cell.length_c   1.000
_cell.angle_alpha   90.00
_cell.angle_beta   90.00
_cell.angle_gamma   90.00
#
_symmetry.space_group_name_H-M   'P 1'
#
loop_
_entity.id
_entity.type
_entity.pdbx_description
1 polymer ?
#
loop_
_entity_poly.entity_id
_entity_poly.type
_entity_poly.pdbx_seq_one_letter_code
_entity_poly.pdbx_strand_id
1 'polypeptide(L)'
;MSCSNCINESCDHFMGNCLIVGGCKAGYHGSKCSEACGKGTYGINCSMSCSNCINESCDHFMGNCLIVGGCKAGYHGSKCSEECERGTFGKSCLQKCRNCISDNCDRFNGTCDPLGVCKSGWRGPKCNDKCERGTFGKDCLQKCRNCITDNCDNSNGTCDPLGVCKSGWRGPRCKDTCGKGTYGENCSMSCGSCINESCDHFNGNCIIFGDCKAGYHGSKCREACGKGTYGENCSMSCSNCKNESCDHFNGNCMIVGGCKAGYQGSKCSEECDRGFYGVNCAMSCSNCINESCDHLEGICQTVGSCKAGYRGSKCNQYTFPLKISKAQWIIIGGVIGAILAVIAIILIVISVYRKRANGPGKPIRGTQFSSEVTELFNPGYSNETFESPQYAHVEKENQMSFKGIMVELGNVLMTENLDANGTIPDNLYPNIESIDAENLYSNTEAENVFSEYNIAVGNLLSVAKMKRKNNAFKKECFMLPMGLHFPHSEGEREENIKKNRFLTTFPYDHSRVKLEVYDTSTDYINANYIKNYSKDKAYIATQGPKKITLSDFWQMIWQENVDTIIMVTKLVEGDKKKCDQYWPESTHKQVLIGKFTLEMLEEKENTVYIYRCIQLSCEHTDRTVHQFHFTQWPDHDVPDKTHLVNFYRKVKSRPTNGSGPMVVHCSAGIGRTGTFLALDALYEHGKTTGFVNIMEYTHMMRQDRMNMIQTVEQYATVYDVLVEAFTVPQSAIPRQNFLNMLDSRLIEREYQKLQDLKPTIEANKFQAGKRKENVSKNAVQNILPHDDYRPYLMSYGRSSNDYINAVKIPSFREGKNILVTQYPLQSTIGDLWSLIYDNDCRTMVILEKLDEDVIPSNTYHRFSNDNFIISRNSSNVLQDKLTISLRHKNKKEERPITVFVYNDWGDNNMMPNSTKTMADFMEKVSRTTREDNESIVVICRDGCTRCGIFVTLDLVLEKMEIDEEIDIFQVARQIQTRRPQFLSSIEQFEFCYCALKELLNSESVYANSGNLLSVYR
;
A
#
# COMPACT_ATOMS: atom_id res chain seq x y z
N MET A 1 -20.22 64.84 71.16
CA MET A 1 -20.77 63.79 70.31
C MET A 1 -20.52 64.22 68.85
N SER A 2 -20.00 63.32 68.06
CA SER A 2 -19.66 63.59 66.68
C SER A 2 -20.89 63.36 65.77
N CYS A 3 -21.26 64.43 65.00
CA CYS A 3 -22.34 64.39 63.98
C CYS A 3 -21.89 63.80 62.66
N SER A 4 -20.85 63.01 62.63
CA SER A 4 -20.18 62.53 61.41
C SER A 4 -21.05 61.72 60.46
N ASN A 5 -22.11 61.12 60.92
CA ASN A 5 -23.05 60.32 60.12
C ASN A 5 -24.32 61.06 59.68
N CYS A 6 -24.47 62.37 60.03
CA CYS A 6 -25.53 63.24 59.49
C CYS A 6 -25.13 63.73 58.11
N ILE A 7 -26.12 63.90 57.18
CA ILE A 7 -25.86 64.60 55.92
C ILE A 7 -25.41 66.06 56.24
N ASN A 8 -24.33 66.45 55.62
CA ASN A 8 -23.68 67.73 55.80
C ASN A 8 -23.12 67.94 57.24
N GLU A 9 -22.95 66.90 58.05
CA GLU A 9 -22.42 66.85 59.37
C GLU A 9 -23.12 67.89 60.33
N SER A 10 -24.40 68.13 60.11
CA SER A 10 -25.18 69.14 60.82
C SER A 10 -26.11 68.39 61.82
N CYS A 11 -25.95 68.71 63.16
CA CYS A 11 -26.82 68.12 64.17
C CYS A 11 -27.10 69.18 65.25
N ASP A 12 -28.20 69.07 66.01
CA ASP A 12 -28.51 69.85 67.17
C ASP A 12 -27.51 69.66 68.34
N HIS A 13 -26.95 70.75 68.83
CA HIS A 13 -25.90 70.80 69.79
C HIS A 13 -26.31 70.24 71.19
N PHE A 14 -27.60 70.20 71.51
CA PHE A 14 -28.09 69.80 72.83
C PHE A 14 -28.45 68.32 72.83
N MET A 15 -29.17 67.84 71.82
CA MET A 15 -29.75 66.54 71.78
C MET A 15 -28.97 65.58 70.80
N GLY A 16 -28.14 66.14 69.88
CA GLY A 16 -27.36 65.42 68.89
C GLY A 16 -28.18 64.77 67.75
N ASN A 17 -29.42 65.25 67.52
CA ASN A 17 -30.26 64.85 66.40
C ASN A 17 -29.84 65.58 65.16
N CYS A 18 -29.86 64.87 63.99
CA CYS A 18 -29.59 65.53 62.75
C CYS A 18 -30.62 66.59 62.45
N LEU A 19 -30.22 67.82 62.03
CA LEU A 19 -31.08 68.95 61.79
C LEU A 19 -32.06 68.82 60.63
N ILE A 20 -31.73 67.87 59.70
CA ILE A 20 -32.64 67.51 58.62
C ILE A 20 -33.29 66.18 59.01
N VAL A 21 -34.65 66.23 59.23
CA VAL A 21 -35.40 64.98 59.50
C VAL A 21 -35.17 63.90 58.43
N GLY A 22 -34.60 62.75 58.78
CA GLY A 22 -34.24 61.71 57.83
C GLY A 22 -32.92 61.98 57.11
N GLY A 23 -32.05 62.91 57.59
CA GLY A 23 -30.78 63.26 57.00
C GLY A 23 -29.57 62.44 57.42
N CYS A 24 -29.63 61.11 57.47
CA CYS A 24 -28.47 60.24 57.74
C CYS A 24 -27.66 59.99 56.49
N LYS A 25 -26.35 59.99 56.58
CA LYS A 25 -25.47 59.50 55.52
C LYS A 25 -25.78 58.00 55.21
N ALA A 26 -25.43 57.56 54.04
CA ALA A 26 -25.64 56.15 53.62
C ALA A 26 -25.10 55.22 54.70
N GLY A 27 -25.84 54.15 55.01
CA GLY A 27 -25.46 53.14 55.99
C GLY A 27 -25.97 53.35 57.39
N TYR A 28 -26.63 54.53 57.70
CA TYR A 28 -27.12 54.79 59.02
C TYR A 28 -28.59 55.26 59.06
N HIS A 29 -29.27 55.08 60.18
CA HIS A 29 -30.61 55.56 60.42
C HIS A 29 -30.86 56.04 61.87
N GLY A 30 -32.04 56.47 62.15
CA GLY A 30 -32.46 57.00 63.44
C GLY A 30 -32.24 58.48 63.54
N SER A 31 -32.85 59.17 64.56
CA SER A 31 -32.82 60.66 64.71
C SER A 31 -31.37 61.20 64.96
N LYS A 32 -30.48 60.39 65.43
CA LYS A 32 -29.05 60.69 65.68
C LYS A 32 -28.10 60.04 64.68
N CYS A 33 -28.61 59.30 63.69
CA CYS A 33 -27.81 58.55 62.70
C CYS A 33 -26.72 57.64 63.35
N SER A 34 -26.99 57.13 64.55
CA SER A 34 -26.07 56.35 65.36
C SER A 34 -26.22 54.88 65.17
N GLU A 35 -27.29 54.45 64.51
CA GLU A 35 -27.61 53.08 64.28
C GLU A 35 -27.27 52.70 62.80
N ALA A 36 -26.49 51.70 62.65
CA ALA A 36 -26.18 51.16 61.33
C ALA A 36 -27.45 50.49 60.73
N CYS A 37 -27.57 50.50 59.41
CA CYS A 37 -28.66 49.80 58.71
C CYS A 37 -28.72 48.34 59.12
N GLY A 38 -29.94 47.97 59.48
CA GLY A 38 -30.18 46.54 59.80
C GLY A 38 -29.95 45.59 58.60
N LYS A 39 -29.87 44.35 58.95
CA LYS A 39 -29.70 43.29 57.93
C LYS A 39 -30.77 43.42 56.84
N GLY A 40 -30.34 43.44 55.60
CA GLY A 40 -31.22 43.51 54.40
C GLY A 40 -31.54 44.91 53.94
N THR A 41 -31.01 45.97 54.59
CA THR A 41 -31.23 47.35 54.18
C THR A 41 -29.92 48.13 54.07
N TYR A 42 -29.89 49.14 53.21
CA TYR A 42 -28.69 49.95 52.96
C TYR A 42 -29.07 51.38 52.44
N GLY A 43 -28.08 52.17 52.22
CA GLY A 43 -28.23 53.52 51.66
C GLY A 43 -28.65 54.61 52.65
N ILE A 44 -29.08 55.75 52.11
CA ILE A 44 -29.48 56.86 52.93
C ILE A 44 -30.72 56.54 53.75
N ASN A 45 -30.65 56.65 55.03
CA ASN A 45 -31.70 56.24 55.97
C ASN A 45 -32.16 54.81 55.83
N CYS A 46 -31.31 53.91 55.37
CA CYS A 46 -31.67 52.51 55.16
C CYS A 46 -32.90 52.32 54.29
N SER A 47 -33.14 53.25 53.36
CA SER A 47 -34.36 53.29 52.54
C SER A 47 -34.37 52.25 51.43
N MET A 48 -33.22 51.60 51.15
CA MET A 48 -33.09 50.62 50.09
C MET A 48 -32.97 49.21 50.68
N SER A 49 -33.49 48.23 49.93
CA SER A 49 -33.45 46.82 50.31
C SER A 49 -32.52 46.00 49.47
N CYS A 50 -31.77 45.12 50.07
CA CYS A 50 -30.96 44.13 49.42
C CYS A 50 -31.55 42.67 49.55
N SER A 51 -32.84 42.58 49.48
CA SER A 51 -33.62 41.34 49.66
C SER A 51 -33.21 40.21 48.68
N ASN A 52 -32.59 40.56 47.57
CA ASN A 52 -32.12 39.58 46.57
C ASN A 52 -30.68 39.05 46.81
N CYS A 53 -29.95 39.60 47.83
CA CYS A 53 -28.71 39.02 48.29
C CYS A 53 -28.98 37.75 49.09
N ILE A 54 -28.10 36.75 48.98
CA ILE A 54 -28.21 35.52 49.79
C ILE A 54 -28.12 35.89 51.28
N ASN A 55 -29.01 35.36 52.07
CA ASN A 55 -29.17 35.67 53.49
C ASN A 55 -29.42 37.14 53.83
N GLU A 56 -29.82 37.95 52.81
CA GLU A 56 -30.06 39.40 52.94
C GLU A 56 -28.89 40.13 53.52
N SER A 57 -27.65 39.66 53.15
CA SER A 57 -26.40 40.17 53.69
C SER A 57 -25.72 41.09 52.65
N CYS A 58 -25.76 42.40 52.95
CA CYS A 58 -25.12 43.39 52.10
C CYS A 58 -24.38 44.43 52.93
N ASP A 59 -23.46 45.13 52.33
CA ASP A 59 -22.84 46.35 52.87
C ASP A 59 -23.88 47.46 53.04
N HIS A 60 -24.02 47.92 54.24
CA HIS A 60 -25.07 48.88 54.60
C HIS A 60 -24.83 50.30 53.98
N PHE A 61 -23.66 50.60 53.46
CA PHE A 61 -23.37 51.86 52.79
C PHE A 61 -23.81 51.86 51.32
N MET A 62 -23.27 50.88 50.55
CA MET A 62 -23.41 50.80 49.12
C MET A 62 -24.44 49.74 48.68
N GLY A 63 -24.78 48.82 49.54
CA GLY A 63 -25.70 47.73 49.25
C GLY A 63 -25.16 46.57 48.44
N ASN A 64 -23.84 46.47 48.28
CA ASN A 64 -23.21 45.34 47.64
C ASN A 64 -23.36 44.09 48.50
N CYS A 65 -23.70 42.97 47.91
CA CYS A 65 -23.79 41.73 48.65
C CYS A 65 -22.43 41.31 49.23
N LEU A 66 -22.38 41.04 50.52
CA LEU A 66 -21.12 40.70 51.21
C LEU A 66 -20.48 39.37 50.79
N ILE A 67 -21.25 38.52 50.15
CA ILE A 67 -20.76 37.24 49.56
C ILE A 67 -20.58 37.50 48.07
N VAL A 68 -19.37 37.37 47.54
CA VAL A 68 -19.07 37.53 46.14
C VAL A 68 -19.89 36.50 45.33
N GLY A 69 -20.66 36.95 44.37
CA GLY A 69 -21.59 36.13 43.65
C GLY A 69 -22.83 35.68 44.43
N GLY A 70 -23.16 36.38 45.51
CA GLY A 70 -24.16 36.00 46.47
C GLY A 70 -25.56 36.44 46.17
N CYS A 71 -26.03 36.42 44.91
CA CYS A 71 -27.42 36.73 44.56
C CYS A 71 -28.35 35.52 44.71
N LYS A 72 -29.61 35.78 45.14
CA LYS A 72 -30.67 34.77 45.07
C LYS A 72 -30.88 34.38 43.60
N ALA A 73 -31.52 33.26 43.36
CA ALA A 73 -31.84 32.83 42.01
C ALA A 73 -32.62 33.90 41.25
N GLY A 74 -32.28 34.09 39.99
CA GLY A 74 -32.96 35.06 39.11
C GLY A 74 -32.34 36.46 39.08
N TYR A 75 -31.30 36.73 39.84
CA TYR A 75 -30.67 38.07 39.96
C TYR A 75 -29.15 38.01 39.83
N HIS A 76 -28.55 39.11 39.35
CA HIS A 76 -27.10 39.31 39.24
C HIS A 76 -26.67 40.75 39.55
N GLY A 77 -25.37 40.99 39.46
CA GLY A 77 -24.78 42.27 39.80
C GLY A 77 -24.32 42.35 41.25
N SER A 78 -23.52 43.36 41.60
CA SER A 78 -22.96 43.51 42.97
C SER A 78 -24.01 43.73 44.03
N LYS A 79 -25.15 44.29 43.65
CA LYS A 79 -26.30 44.55 44.53
C LYS A 79 -27.45 43.58 44.34
N CYS A 80 -27.30 42.63 43.40
CA CYS A 80 -28.39 41.72 42.97
C CYS A 80 -29.68 42.47 42.59
N SER A 81 -29.57 43.64 42.00
CA SER A 81 -30.69 44.48 41.55
C SER A 81 -31.10 44.18 40.10
N GLU A 82 -30.27 43.52 39.35
CA GLU A 82 -30.50 43.20 37.95
C GLU A 82 -31.04 41.79 37.80
N GLU A 83 -32.07 41.63 37.01
CA GLU A 83 -32.65 40.32 36.70
C GLU A 83 -31.79 39.57 35.69
N CYS A 84 -31.80 38.23 35.76
CA CYS A 84 -31.08 37.42 34.82
C CYS A 84 -31.52 37.73 33.39
N GLU A 85 -30.55 37.97 32.51
CA GLU A 85 -30.80 38.15 31.09
C GLU A 85 -31.45 36.88 30.49
N ARG A 86 -32.18 37.10 29.40
CA ARG A 86 -32.78 35.98 28.63
C ARG A 86 -31.78 34.87 28.35
N GLY A 87 -32.10 33.65 28.66
CA GLY A 87 -31.22 32.54 28.43
C GLY A 87 -30.28 32.18 29.60
N THR A 88 -30.40 32.90 30.74
CA THR A 88 -29.66 32.61 31.98
C THR A 88 -30.59 32.49 33.18
N PHE A 89 -30.21 31.69 34.17
CA PHE A 89 -31.02 31.46 35.35
C PHE A 89 -30.16 31.08 36.57
N GLY A 90 -30.83 30.95 37.71
CA GLY A 90 -30.22 30.47 38.91
C GLY A 90 -29.49 31.54 39.74
N LYS A 91 -28.71 31.16 40.71
CA LYS A 91 -27.96 32.07 41.60
C LYS A 91 -26.94 32.88 40.77
N SER A 92 -27.00 34.18 40.87
CA SER A 92 -26.11 35.09 40.14
C SER A 92 -26.09 34.88 38.61
N CYS A 93 -27.17 34.30 38.04
CA CYS A 93 -27.32 34.01 36.61
C CYS A 93 -26.18 33.19 35.98
N LEU A 94 -25.52 32.34 36.77
CA LEU A 94 -24.37 31.57 36.32
C LEU A 94 -24.73 30.36 35.42
N GLN A 95 -25.97 29.96 35.43
CA GLN A 95 -26.45 28.83 34.64
C GLN A 95 -27.13 29.34 33.35
N LYS A 96 -26.88 28.64 32.25
CA LYS A 96 -27.50 28.97 30.95
C LYS A 96 -28.62 27.99 30.61
N CYS A 97 -29.71 28.51 30.03
CA CYS A 97 -30.75 27.70 29.42
C CYS A 97 -30.17 27.00 28.18
N ARG A 98 -29.78 25.76 28.32
CA ARG A 98 -29.29 24.97 27.18
C ARG A 98 -30.41 24.03 26.74
N ASN A 99 -30.50 23.82 25.43
CA ASN A 99 -31.40 22.84 24.83
C ASN A 99 -32.92 23.15 24.92
N CYS A 100 -33.33 24.29 25.45
CA CYS A 100 -34.69 24.83 25.28
C CYS A 100 -34.88 25.26 23.83
N ILE A 101 -36.04 25.08 23.25
CA ILE A 101 -36.29 25.36 21.81
C ILE A 101 -36.13 26.85 21.46
N SER A 102 -36.52 27.70 22.40
CA SER A 102 -36.42 29.18 22.26
C SER A 102 -35.13 29.78 22.86
N ASP A 103 -34.26 28.98 23.43
CA ASP A 103 -33.13 29.39 24.31
C ASP A 103 -33.58 30.28 25.45
N ASN A 104 -34.88 30.19 25.85
CA ASN A 104 -35.49 30.95 26.93
C ASN A 104 -35.95 29.99 28.06
N CYS A 105 -35.79 30.43 29.30
CA CYS A 105 -36.25 29.68 30.48
C CYS A 105 -36.60 30.58 31.64
N ASP A 106 -37.35 30.10 32.58
CA ASP A 106 -37.66 30.77 33.83
C ASP A 106 -36.33 31.06 34.57
N ARG A 107 -36.14 32.37 34.90
CA ARG A 107 -34.90 32.88 35.48
C ARG A 107 -34.59 32.35 36.88
N PHE A 108 -35.56 31.85 37.56
CA PHE A 108 -35.37 31.34 38.94
C PHE A 108 -34.96 29.87 38.95
N ASN A 109 -35.69 29.02 38.23
CA ASN A 109 -35.53 27.61 38.28
C ASN A 109 -34.97 26.97 37.00
N GLY A 110 -34.91 27.67 35.87
CA GLY A 110 -34.36 27.20 34.60
C GLY A 110 -35.32 26.29 33.79
N THR A 111 -36.61 26.25 34.12
CA THR A 111 -37.59 25.53 33.29
C THR A 111 -37.77 26.22 31.94
N CYS A 112 -37.72 25.48 30.84
CA CYS A 112 -37.81 26.03 29.51
C CYS A 112 -39.21 26.71 29.24
N ASP A 113 -39.17 27.85 28.55
CA ASP A 113 -40.37 28.58 28.13
C ASP A 113 -40.46 28.56 26.59
N PRO A 114 -41.53 28.05 25.98
CA PRO A 114 -42.70 27.42 26.60
C PRO A 114 -42.41 26.15 27.37
N LEU A 115 -43.22 25.89 28.35
CA LEU A 115 -42.99 24.91 29.42
C LEU A 115 -42.55 23.55 28.87
N GLY A 116 -41.27 23.16 29.13
CA GLY A 116 -40.78 21.82 28.86
C GLY A 116 -40.49 21.52 27.39
N VAL A 117 -40.56 22.49 26.46
CA VAL A 117 -40.27 22.22 25.02
C VAL A 117 -38.78 22.23 24.72
N CYS A 118 -38.26 21.04 24.46
CA CYS A 118 -36.83 20.83 24.26
C CYS A 118 -36.43 20.79 22.79
N LYS A 119 -35.14 21.14 22.53
CA LYS A 119 -34.48 20.85 21.24
C LYS A 119 -34.41 19.32 21.05
N SER A 120 -34.38 18.88 19.80
CA SER A 120 -34.24 17.43 19.50
C SER A 120 -33.08 16.78 20.25
N GLY A 121 -33.32 15.63 20.84
CA GLY A 121 -32.34 14.88 21.62
C GLY A 121 -32.38 15.13 23.13
N TRP A 122 -33.26 16.02 23.59
CA TRP A 122 -33.37 16.38 25.02
C TRP A 122 -34.81 16.26 25.53
N ARG A 123 -34.98 16.03 26.83
CA ARG A 123 -36.25 15.91 27.50
C ARG A 123 -36.24 16.50 28.91
N GLY A 124 -37.40 16.59 29.51
CA GLY A 124 -37.55 17.11 30.85
C GLY A 124 -37.84 18.59 30.92
N PRO A 125 -38.33 19.14 32.03
CA PRO A 125 -38.78 20.52 32.11
C PRO A 125 -37.69 21.56 31.93
N LYS A 126 -36.43 21.18 32.15
CA LYS A 126 -35.21 21.99 31.95
C LYS A 126 -34.39 21.55 30.77
N CYS A 127 -34.84 20.56 30.01
CA CYS A 127 -34.13 19.95 28.88
C CYS A 127 -32.69 19.55 29.20
N ASN A 128 -32.45 19.04 30.42
CA ASN A 128 -31.14 18.60 30.87
C ASN A 128 -30.89 17.12 30.60
N ASP A 129 -31.94 16.33 30.45
CA ASP A 129 -31.84 14.89 30.25
C ASP A 129 -31.75 14.60 28.75
N LYS A 130 -30.71 13.86 28.35
CA LYS A 130 -30.64 13.34 26.98
C LYS A 130 -31.68 12.25 26.78
N CYS A 131 -32.09 12.07 25.54
CA CYS A 131 -32.90 10.92 25.16
C CYS A 131 -32.26 9.62 25.59
N GLU A 132 -33.02 8.68 26.07
CA GLU A 132 -32.55 7.33 26.36
C GLU A 132 -32.11 6.63 25.07
N ARG A 133 -31.21 5.69 25.25
CA ARG A 133 -30.69 4.86 24.17
C ARG A 133 -31.84 4.26 23.37
N GLY A 134 -31.78 4.40 22.05
CA GLY A 134 -32.83 3.91 21.16
C GLY A 134 -34.02 4.86 20.94
N THR A 135 -33.96 6.11 21.46
CA THR A 135 -34.95 7.16 21.21
C THR A 135 -34.32 8.45 20.73
N PHE A 136 -35.05 9.23 19.94
CA PHE A 136 -34.55 10.48 19.37
C PHE A 136 -35.64 11.49 19.09
N GLY A 137 -35.24 12.66 18.66
CA GLY A 137 -36.13 13.72 18.22
C GLY A 137 -36.65 14.59 19.35
N LYS A 138 -37.67 15.36 19.06
CA LYS A 138 -38.29 16.25 20.03
C LYS A 138 -38.94 15.44 21.14
N ASP A 139 -38.61 15.76 22.38
CA ASP A 139 -39.09 15.07 23.59
C ASP A 139 -38.87 13.56 23.60
N CYS A 140 -37.94 13.05 22.79
CA CYS A 140 -37.59 11.64 22.70
C CYS A 140 -38.71 10.69 22.30
N LEU A 141 -39.68 11.18 21.54
CA LEU A 141 -40.89 10.43 21.19
C LEU A 141 -40.67 9.40 20.06
N GLN A 142 -39.60 9.53 19.30
CA GLN A 142 -39.29 8.67 18.17
C GLN A 142 -38.32 7.54 18.59
N LYS A 143 -38.54 6.34 18.06
CA LYS A 143 -37.65 5.16 18.32
C LYS A 143 -36.75 4.90 17.13
N CYS A 144 -35.47 4.55 17.43
CA CYS A 144 -34.54 4.01 16.47
C CYS A 144 -34.96 2.59 16.09
N ARG A 145 -35.49 2.42 14.89
CA ARG A 145 -35.89 1.09 14.36
C ARG A 145 -34.91 0.71 13.27
N ASN A 146 -34.64 -0.58 13.18
CA ASN A 146 -33.79 -1.18 12.13
C ASN A 146 -32.30 -0.74 12.12
N CYS A 147 -31.84 0.04 13.12
CA CYS A 147 -30.41 0.22 13.35
C CYS A 147 -29.79 -1.08 13.88
N ILE A 148 -28.57 -1.40 13.50
CA ILE A 148 -27.95 -2.68 13.86
C ILE A 148 -27.78 -2.86 15.38
N THR A 149 -27.49 -1.76 16.08
CA THR A 149 -27.31 -1.73 17.54
C THR A 149 -28.55 -1.29 18.30
N ASP A 150 -29.67 -1.02 17.60
CA ASP A 150 -30.88 -0.34 18.15
C ASP A 150 -30.54 1.01 18.82
N ASN A 151 -29.40 1.62 18.45
CA ASN A 151 -28.92 2.91 18.91
C ASN A 151 -28.88 3.93 17.77
N CYS A 152 -29.14 5.19 18.11
CA CYS A 152 -29.07 6.29 17.13
C CYS A 152 -28.73 7.62 17.80
N ASP A 153 -28.33 8.59 17.01
CA ASP A 153 -28.14 9.97 17.45
C ASP A 153 -29.44 10.53 18.00
N ASN A 154 -29.39 10.98 19.21
CA ASN A 154 -30.58 11.42 19.97
C ASN A 154 -31.29 12.62 19.35
N SER A 155 -30.57 13.44 18.57
CA SER A 155 -31.14 14.65 17.96
C SER A 155 -31.84 14.37 16.64
N ASN A 156 -31.22 13.62 15.75
CA ASN A 156 -31.67 13.44 14.38
C ASN A 156 -32.11 12.02 14.04
N GLY A 157 -31.82 11.02 14.89
CA GLY A 157 -32.19 9.63 14.68
C GLY A 157 -31.33 8.86 13.69
N THR A 158 -30.16 9.37 13.32
CA THR A 158 -29.17 8.64 12.53
C THR A 158 -28.62 7.49 13.34
N CYS A 159 -28.58 6.29 12.75
CA CYS A 159 -28.12 5.10 13.44
C CYS A 159 -26.64 5.20 13.84
N ASP A 160 -26.31 4.66 15.00
CA ASP A 160 -24.96 4.59 15.53
C ASP A 160 -24.55 3.10 15.66
N PRO A 161 -23.49 2.63 14.97
CA PRO A 161 -22.58 3.38 14.09
C PRO A 161 -23.27 3.99 12.85
N LEU A 162 -22.70 5.06 12.33
CA LEU A 162 -23.31 5.97 11.38
C LEU A 162 -23.96 5.23 10.18
N GLY A 163 -25.29 5.20 10.15
CA GLY A 163 -26.05 4.66 9.05
C GLY A 163 -26.02 3.14 8.89
N VAL A 164 -25.56 2.37 9.89
CA VAL A 164 -25.52 0.89 9.79
C VAL A 164 -26.89 0.30 10.15
N CYS A 165 -27.54 -0.30 9.15
CA CYS A 165 -28.89 -0.85 9.23
C CYS A 165 -28.88 -2.38 9.31
N LYS A 166 -29.89 -2.91 9.97
CA LYS A 166 -30.22 -4.34 9.91
C LYS A 166 -30.50 -4.78 8.47
N SER A 167 -30.33 -6.07 8.20
CA SER A 167 -30.60 -6.65 6.89
C SER A 167 -31.94 -6.17 6.32
N GLY A 168 -31.92 -5.80 5.03
CA GLY A 168 -33.11 -5.35 4.30
C GLY A 168 -33.39 -3.84 4.38
N TRP A 169 -32.62 -3.08 5.15
CA TRP A 169 -32.82 -1.65 5.38
C TRP A 169 -31.62 -0.82 5.02
N ARG A 170 -31.84 0.46 4.63
CA ARG A 170 -30.82 1.40 4.26
C ARG A 170 -31.13 2.84 4.67
N GLY A 171 -30.16 3.71 4.45
CA GLY A 171 -30.23 5.13 4.75
C GLY A 171 -29.81 5.45 6.19
N PRO A 172 -29.52 6.72 6.49
CA PRO A 172 -28.92 7.10 7.76
C PRO A 172 -29.82 6.82 8.98
N ARG A 173 -31.11 6.67 8.77
CA ARG A 173 -32.12 6.34 9.79
C ARG A 173 -32.75 4.94 9.62
N CYS A 174 -32.21 4.16 8.68
CA CYS A 174 -32.70 2.82 8.35
C CYS A 174 -34.23 2.76 8.12
N LYS A 175 -34.77 3.72 7.40
CA LYS A 175 -36.22 3.81 7.07
C LYS A 175 -36.57 3.22 5.71
N ASP A 176 -35.60 3.18 4.82
CA ASP A 176 -35.80 2.73 3.45
C ASP A 176 -35.44 1.26 3.31
N THR A 177 -36.21 0.51 2.57
CA THR A 177 -35.89 -0.89 2.22
C THR A 177 -34.81 -0.94 1.17
N CYS A 178 -34.10 -2.04 1.07
CA CYS A 178 -33.12 -2.27 0.00
C CYS A 178 -33.80 -2.16 -1.37
N GLY A 179 -33.14 -1.49 -2.30
CA GLY A 179 -33.57 -1.41 -3.68
C GLY A 179 -33.42 -2.73 -4.43
N LYS A 180 -34.01 -2.83 -5.61
CA LYS A 180 -33.86 -3.98 -6.51
C LYS A 180 -32.38 -4.32 -6.70
N GLY A 181 -32.04 -5.56 -6.65
CA GLY A 181 -30.66 -6.02 -6.85
C GLY A 181 -29.75 -5.96 -5.62
N THR A 182 -30.27 -5.50 -4.46
CA THR A 182 -29.45 -5.39 -3.24
C THR A 182 -30.16 -5.98 -2.02
N TYR A 183 -29.37 -6.50 -1.05
CA TYR A 183 -29.87 -7.10 0.17
C TYR A 183 -28.85 -7.03 1.31
N GLY A 184 -29.23 -7.54 2.47
CA GLY A 184 -28.37 -7.64 3.63
C GLY A 184 -28.27 -6.36 4.44
N GLU A 185 -27.30 -6.30 5.33
CA GLU A 185 -27.05 -5.15 6.20
C GLU A 185 -26.66 -3.93 5.37
N ASN A 186 -27.36 -2.83 5.56
CA ASN A 186 -27.18 -1.61 4.77
C ASN A 186 -27.34 -1.81 3.26
N CYS A 187 -27.98 -2.88 2.83
CA CYS A 187 -28.06 -3.24 1.41
C CYS A 187 -26.66 -3.35 0.75
N SER A 188 -25.68 -3.78 1.51
CA SER A 188 -24.29 -3.83 1.09
C SER A 188 -23.96 -4.97 0.13
N MET A 189 -24.86 -5.92 -0.01
CA MET A 189 -24.68 -7.09 -0.85
C MET A 189 -25.53 -6.99 -2.12
N SER A 190 -24.94 -7.41 -3.24
CA SER A 190 -25.63 -7.44 -4.52
C SER A 190 -26.11 -8.85 -4.86
N CYS A 191 -27.29 -8.96 -5.46
CA CYS A 191 -27.78 -10.15 -6.12
C CYS A 191 -27.77 -10.00 -7.65
N GLY A 192 -26.78 -9.28 -8.18
CA GLY A 192 -26.64 -9.03 -9.60
C GLY A 192 -26.54 -10.28 -10.47
N SER A 193 -26.22 -11.43 -9.89
CA SER A 193 -26.16 -12.72 -10.57
C SER A 193 -27.52 -13.46 -10.63
N CYS A 194 -28.57 -12.98 -9.94
CA CYS A 194 -29.95 -13.45 -10.16
C CYS A 194 -30.48 -12.91 -11.49
N ILE A 195 -31.29 -13.68 -12.19
CA ILE A 195 -31.99 -13.21 -13.40
C ILE A 195 -32.88 -12.03 -13.02
N ASN A 196 -32.87 -10.98 -13.82
CA ASN A 196 -33.56 -9.71 -13.58
C ASN A 196 -33.18 -9.02 -12.24
N GLU A 197 -32.05 -9.40 -11.60
CA GLU A 197 -31.57 -8.82 -10.34
C GLU A 197 -32.66 -8.81 -9.26
N SER A 198 -33.49 -9.85 -9.24
CA SER A 198 -34.64 -9.97 -8.35
C SER A 198 -34.31 -10.92 -7.20
N CYS A 199 -34.11 -10.38 -6.02
CA CYS A 199 -33.86 -11.16 -4.80
C CYS A 199 -34.59 -10.63 -3.57
N ASP A 200 -34.75 -11.47 -2.61
CA ASP A 200 -35.28 -11.11 -1.28
C ASP A 200 -34.27 -10.17 -0.58
N HIS A 201 -34.72 -8.99 -0.18
CA HIS A 201 -33.88 -7.94 0.35
C HIS A 201 -33.31 -8.20 1.75
N PHE A 202 -33.83 -9.21 2.47
CA PHE A 202 -33.29 -9.62 3.76
C PHE A 202 -32.19 -10.66 3.64
N ASN A 203 -32.44 -11.74 2.89
CA ASN A 203 -31.54 -12.88 2.81
C ASN A 203 -30.77 -13.03 1.50
N GLY A 204 -31.18 -12.34 0.42
CA GLY A 204 -30.52 -12.34 -0.87
C GLY A 204 -30.80 -13.55 -1.75
N ASN A 205 -31.76 -14.41 -1.41
CA ASN A 205 -32.14 -15.50 -2.29
C ASN A 205 -32.85 -14.94 -3.53
N CYS A 206 -32.53 -15.48 -4.71
CA CYS A 206 -33.22 -15.11 -5.93
C CYS A 206 -34.73 -15.44 -5.77
N ILE A 207 -35.62 -14.51 -6.15
CA ILE A 207 -37.07 -14.64 -5.96
C ILE A 207 -37.63 -15.80 -6.79
N ILE A 208 -37.08 -16.00 -7.99
CA ILE A 208 -37.36 -17.16 -8.81
C ILE A 208 -36.29 -18.19 -8.43
N PHE A 209 -36.68 -19.24 -7.75
CA PHE A 209 -35.77 -20.23 -7.21
C PHE A 209 -35.02 -20.94 -8.35
N GLY A 210 -33.70 -20.83 -8.35
CA GLY A 210 -32.83 -21.49 -9.30
C GLY A 210 -32.47 -20.68 -10.54
N ASP A 211 -32.94 -19.43 -10.72
CA ASP A 211 -32.68 -18.64 -11.92
C ASP A 211 -31.43 -17.78 -11.73
N CYS A 212 -30.27 -18.38 -12.04
CA CYS A 212 -28.99 -17.66 -12.04
C CYS A 212 -28.58 -17.27 -13.46
N LYS A 213 -28.00 -16.09 -13.59
CA LYS A 213 -27.33 -15.69 -14.83
C LYS A 213 -26.22 -16.69 -15.18
N ALA A 214 -25.84 -16.72 -16.44
CA ALA A 214 -24.75 -17.58 -16.90
C ALA A 214 -23.51 -17.49 -15.98
N GLY A 215 -22.91 -18.64 -15.69
CA GLY A 215 -21.72 -18.74 -14.88
C GLY A 215 -21.92 -18.91 -13.38
N TYR A 216 -23.17 -18.89 -12.90
CA TYR A 216 -23.48 -18.99 -11.48
C TYR A 216 -24.57 -20.04 -11.17
N HIS A 217 -24.56 -20.53 -9.91
CA HIS A 217 -25.59 -21.42 -9.36
C HIS A 217 -25.84 -21.17 -7.86
N GLY A 218 -26.79 -21.90 -7.31
CA GLY A 218 -27.17 -21.79 -5.89
C GLY A 218 -28.29 -20.78 -5.64
N SER A 219 -28.91 -20.81 -4.46
CA SER A 219 -30.09 -20.00 -4.13
C SER A 219 -29.89 -18.49 -4.19
N LYS A 220 -28.63 -18.05 -4.06
CA LYS A 220 -28.19 -16.65 -4.16
C LYS A 220 -27.36 -16.37 -5.40
N CYS A 221 -27.20 -17.33 -6.27
CA CYS A 221 -26.38 -17.24 -7.47
C CYS A 221 -24.96 -16.65 -7.21
N ARG A 222 -24.33 -17.08 -6.12
CA ARG A 222 -22.99 -16.61 -5.71
C ARG A 222 -21.89 -17.58 -6.04
N GLU A 223 -22.23 -18.83 -6.21
CA GLU A 223 -21.28 -19.88 -6.49
C GLU A 223 -21.04 -19.92 -8.00
N ALA A 224 -19.80 -19.80 -8.42
CA ALA A 224 -19.42 -19.94 -9.82
C ALA A 224 -19.58 -21.40 -10.26
N CYS A 225 -19.90 -21.61 -11.52
CA CYS A 225 -19.97 -22.96 -12.11
C CYS A 225 -18.69 -23.74 -11.83
N GLY A 226 -18.88 -24.97 -11.42
CA GLY A 226 -17.78 -25.90 -11.19
C GLY A 226 -17.03 -26.24 -12.48
N LYS A 227 -15.86 -26.83 -12.34
CA LYS A 227 -15.03 -27.26 -13.46
C LYS A 227 -15.85 -28.17 -14.40
N GLY A 228 -15.81 -27.91 -15.69
CA GLY A 228 -16.52 -28.69 -16.71
C GLY A 228 -17.95 -28.25 -17.00
N THR A 229 -18.47 -27.22 -16.31
CA THR A 229 -19.82 -26.70 -16.52
C THR A 229 -19.85 -25.19 -16.76
N TYR A 230 -20.84 -24.70 -17.49
CA TYR A 230 -21.02 -23.28 -17.82
C TYR A 230 -22.49 -22.95 -18.11
N GLY A 231 -22.74 -21.66 -18.36
CA GLY A 231 -24.07 -21.19 -18.76
C GLY A 231 -25.01 -20.92 -17.58
N GLU A 232 -26.28 -20.69 -17.88
CA GLU A 232 -27.29 -20.42 -16.86
C GLU A 232 -27.48 -21.63 -15.95
N ASN A 233 -27.42 -21.38 -14.65
CA ASN A 233 -27.47 -22.46 -13.63
C ASN A 233 -26.46 -23.58 -13.83
N CYS A 234 -25.36 -23.31 -14.54
CA CYS A 234 -24.35 -24.30 -14.87
C CYS A 234 -24.91 -25.54 -15.60
N SER A 235 -25.94 -25.34 -16.40
CA SER A 235 -26.69 -26.42 -17.07
C SER A 235 -25.96 -27.06 -18.26
N MET A 236 -24.92 -26.41 -18.79
CA MET A 236 -24.16 -26.84 -19.95
C MET A 236 -22.82 -27.46 -19.55
N SER A 237 -22.34 -28.42 -20.32
CA SER A 237 -21.06 -29.10 -20.08
C SER A 237 -20.03 -28.74 -21.15
N CYS A 238 -18.80 -28.54 -20.76
CA CYS A 238 -17.64 -28.39 -21.65
C CYS A 238 -16.70 -29.62 -21.61
N SER A 239 -17.27 -30.81 -21.54
CA SER A 239 -16.52 -32.09 -21.43
C SER A 239 -15.50 -32.33 -22.56
N ASN A 240 -15.66 -31.70 -23.71
CA ASN A 240 -14.74 -31.83 -24.85
C ASN A 240 -13.56 -30.84 -24.80
N CYS A 241 -13.55 -29.86 -23.88
CA CYS A 241 -12.37 -29.08 -23.64
C CYS A 241 -11.28 -29.92 -22.95
N LYS A 242 -10.03 -29.69 -23.29
CA LYS A 242 -8.89 -30.35 -22.66
C LYS A 242 -8.87 -30.03 -21.16
N ASN A 243 -8.74 -31.06 -20.34
CA ASN A 243 -8.83 -30.97 -18.88
C ASN A 243 -10.17 -30.45 -18.35
N GLU A 244 -11.24 -30.40 -19.16
CA GLU A 244 -12.56 -29.88 -18.80
C GLU A 244 -12.49 -28.44 -18.25
N SER A 245 -11.61 -27.64 -18.86
CA SER A 245 -11.36 -26.27 -18.45
C SER A 245 -11.96 -25.30 -19.44
N CYS A 246 -13.06 -24.68 -19.07
CA CYS A 246 -13.75 -23.66 -19.86
C CYS A 246 -14.15 -22.46 -19.03
N ASP A 247 -14.39 -21.35 -19.69
CA ASP A 247 -14.98 -20.15 -19.13
C ASP A 247 -16.42 -20.45 -18.69
N HIS A 248 -16.72 -20.22 -17.44
CA HIS A 248 -18.01 -20.61 -16.84
C HIS A 248 -19.20 -19.76 -17.30
N PHE A 249 -18.95 -18.62 -17.96
CA PHE A 249 -20.03 -17.80 -18.53
C PHE A 249 -20.43 -18.28 -19.93
N ASN A 250 -19.47 -18.41 -20.82
CA ASN A 250 -19.69 -18.63 -22.24
C ASN A 250 -19.31 -20.02 -22.72
N GLY A 251 -18.60 -20.83 -21.92
CA GLY A 251 -18.20 -22.19 -22.26
C GLY A 251 -17.00 -22.32 -23.18
N ASN A 252 -16.31 -21.25 -23.52
CA ASN A 252 -15.11 -21.31 -24.33
C ASN A 252 -13.98 -22.02 -23.57
N CYS A 253 -13.28 -22.92 -24.24
CA CYS A 253 -12.15 -23.63 -23.65
C CYS A 253 -11.06 -22.63 -23.29
N MET A 254 -10.56 -22.65 -22.06
CA MET A 254 -9.56 -21.69 -21.55
C MET A 254 -8.18 -21.85 -22.16
N ILE A 255 -7.89 -22.98 -22.76
CA ILE A 255 -6.65 -23.26 -23.48
C ILE A 255 -6.94 -23.05 -24.96
N VAL A 256 -6.31 -22.07 -25.59
CA VAL A 256 -6.43 -21.82 -27.04
C VAL A 256 -6.02 -23.06 -27.79
N GLY A 257 -6.91 -23.56 -28.67
CA GLY A 257 -6.71 -24.85 -29.34
C GLY A 257 -6.85 -26.06 -28.40
N GLY A 258 -7.54 -25.93 -27.30
CA GLY A 258 -7.65 -26.93 -26.24
C GLY A 258 -8.78 -27.93 -26.36
N CYS A 259 -9.20 -28.32 -27.55
CA CYS A 259 -10.18 -29.39 -27.69
C CYS A 259 -9.57 -30.78 -27.53
N LYS A 260 -10.36 -31.70 -27.00
CA LYS A 260 -10.03 -33.13 -27.07
C LYS A 260 -10.03 -33.59 -28.53
N ALA A 261 -9.41 -34.74 -28.83
CA ALA A 261 -9.38 -35.28 -30.17
C ALA A 261 -10.80 -35.44 -30.72
N GLY A 262 -10.99 -35.09 -31.99
CA GLY A 262 -12.25 -35.18 -32.67
C GLY A 262 -13.16 -33.97 -32.64
N TYR A 263 -12.76 -32.90 -31.92
CA TYR A 263 -13.59 -31.72 -31.74
C TYR A 263 -12.85 -30.45 -32.14
N GLN A 264 -13.61 -29.39 -32.55
CA GLN A 264 -13.12 -28.07 -32.96
C GLN A 264 -14.04 -26.97 -32.46
N GLY A 265 -13.61 -25.72 -32.67
CA GLY A 265 -14.35 -24.53 -32.24
C GLY A 265 -13.95 -24.06 -30.84
N SER A 266 -14.35 -22.87 -30.48
CA SER A 266 -13.99 -22.25 -29.20
C SER A 266 -14.55 -22.98 -27.98
N LYS A 267 -15.68 -23.68 -28.16
CA LYS A 267 -16.35 -24.47 -27.12
C LYS A 267 -16.11 -25.99 -27.28
N CYS A 268 -15.40 -26.40 -28.33
CA CYS A 268 -15.21 -27.80 -28.70
C CYS A 268 -16.56 -28.54 -28.82
N SER A 269 -17.58 -27.86 -29.33
CA SER A 269 -18.92 -28.43 -29.53
C SER A 269 -19.12 -29.02 -30.90
N GLU A 270 -18.22 -28.75 -31.83
CA GLU A 270 -18.29 -29.21 -33.24
C GLU A 270 -17.34 -30.35 -33.43
N GLU A 271 -17.81 -31.40 -34.10
CA GLU A 271 -16.93 -32.49 -34.52
C GLU A 271 -16.05 -32.04 -35.70
N CYS A 272 -14.90 -32.71 -35.87
CA CYS A 272 -14.01 -32.41 -36.97
C CYS A 272 -14.72 -32.59 -38.33
N ASP A 273 -14.50 -31.65 -39.23
CA ASP A 273 -14.98 -31.75 -40.60
C ASP A 273 -14.40 -33.00 -41.30
N ARG A 274 -15.14 -33.45 -42.27
CA ARG A 274 -14.73 -34.61 -43.08
C ARG A 274 -13.32 -34.40 -43.67
N GLY A 275 -12.45 -35.36 -43.45
CA GLY A 275 -11.06 -35.25 -43.89
C GLY A 275 -10.06 -34.81 -42.82
N PHE A 276 -10.56 -34.42 -41.60
CA PHE A 276 -9.73 -34.01 -40.51
C PHE A 276 -9.99 -34.85 -39.24
N TYR A 277 -8.98 -34.96 -38.38
CA TYR A 277 -9.06 -35.72 -37.15
C TYR A 277 -8.08 -35.23 -36.10
N GLY A 278 -8.18 -35.78 -34.89
CA GLY A 278 -7.24 -35.51 -33.80
C GLY A 278 -7.54 -34.27 -33.01
N VAL A 279 -6.58 -33.81 -32.20
CA VAL A 279 -6.73 -32.67 -31.33
C VAL A 279 -6.92 -31.40 -32.17
N ASN A 280 -8.02 -30.67 -31.93
CA ASN A 280 -8.40 -29.49 -32.71
C ASN A 280 -8.49 -29.73 -34.20
N CYS A 281 -8.79 -30.94 -34.62
CA CYS A 281 -8.86 -31.27 -36.05
C CYS A 281 -7.60 -30.90 -36.85
N ALA A 282 -6.45 -30.92 -36.18
CA ALA A 282 -5.18 -30.42 -36.75
C ALA A 282 -4.55 -31.40 -37.76
N MET A 283 -5.00 -32.63 -37.81
CA MET A 283 -4.46 -33.64 -38.69
C MET A 283 -5.43 -33.98 -39.83
N SER A 284 -4.89 -34.15 -41.05
CA SER A 284 -5.67 -34.47 -42.25
C SER A 284 -5.53 -35.93 -42.60
N CYS A 285 -6.63 -36.58 -43.01
CA CYS A 285 -6.66 -37.89 -43.59
C CYS A 285 -6.80 -37.87 -45.13
N SER A 286 -6.20 -36.86 -45.75
CA SER A 286 -6.23 -36.68 -47.23
C SER A 286 -5.72 -37.86 -48.05
N ASN A 287 -4.98 -38.79 -47.43
CA ASN A 287 -4.48 -40.01 -48.08
C ASN A 287 -5.45 -41.20 -48.00
N CYS A 288 -6.57 -41.09 -47.29
CA CYS A 288 -7.67 -42.04 -47.34
C CYS A 288 -8.46 -41.86 -48.66
N ILE A 289 -9.01 -42.92 -49.24
CA ILE A 289 -9.92 -42.82 -50.37
C ILE A 289 -11.19 -42.07 -49.91
N ASN A 290 -11.64 -41.12 -50.73
CA ASN A 290 -12.76 -40.22 -50.45
C ASN A 290 -12.54 -39.33 -49.20
N GLU A 291 -11.30 -39.24 -48.68
CA GLU A 291 -10.96 -38.39 -47.56
C GLU A 291 -11.87 -38.60 -46.33
N SER A 292 -12.23 -39.89 -46.10
CA SER A 292 -13.15 -40.27 -45.03
C SER A 292 -12.39 -41.09 -43.98
N CYS A 293 -12.31 -40.53 -42.77
CA CYS A 293 -11.70 -41.14 -41.63
C CYS A 293 -12.50 -40.90 -40.35
N ASP A 294 -12.22 -41.67 -39.33
CA ASP A 294 -12.70 -41.45 -37.98
C ASP A 294 -12.09 -40.15 -37.41
N HIS A 295 -12.93 -39.26 -36.88
CA HIS A 295 -12.54 -37.93 -36.42
C HIS A 295 -11.69 -37.95 -35.13
N LEU A 296 -11.68 -39.05 -34.39
CA LEU A 296 -10.88 -39.17 -33.19
C LEU A 296 -9.46 -39.60 -33.49
N GLU A 297 -9.31 -40.75 -34.18
CA GLU A 297 -8.03 -41.40 -34.40
C GLU A 297 -7.48 -41.22 -35.81
N GLY A 298 -8.31 -40.86 -36.80
CA GLY A 298 -7.93 -40.74 -38.21
C GLY A 298 -7.79 -42.05 -38.97
N ILE A 299 -8.44 -43.10 -38.51
CA ILE A 299 -8.48 -44.37 -39.18
C ILE A 299 -9.41 -44.26 -40.38
N CYS A 300 -8.95 -44.62 -41.59
CA CYS A 300 -9.77 -44.59 -42.76
C CYS A 300 -11.00 -45.50 -42.62
N GLN A 301 -12.20 -44.98 -42.90
CA GLN A 301 -13.47 -45.68 -42.65
C GLN A 301 -13.64 -46.97 -43.48
N THR A 302 -12.96 -47.06 -44.60
CA THR A 302 -12.92 -48.26 -45.38
C THR A 302 -11.55 -48.97 -45.20
N VAL A 303 -11.52 -50.07 -44.54
CA VAL A 303 -10.26 -50.84 -44.24
C VAL A 303 -9.53 -51.16 -45.54
N GLY A 304 -8.26 -50.72 -45.63
CA GLY A 304 -7.43 -50.95 -46.82
C GLY A 304 -7.55 -49.94 -47.94
N SER A 305 -8.30 -48.85 -47.76
CA SER A 305 -8.59 -47.85 -48.79
C SER A 305 -7.65 -46.64 -48.70
N CYS A 306 -6.36 -46.87 -48.99
CA CYS A 306 -5.40 -45.75 -49.11
C CYS A 306 -5.28 -45.34 -50.59
N LYS A 307 -5.06 -44.05 -50.85
CA LYS A 307 -4.67 -43.55 -52.16
C LYS A 307 -3.35 -44.23 -52.58
N ALA A 308 -3.12 -44.35 -53.88
CA ALA A 308 -1.95 -45.03 -54.43
C ALA A 308 -0.65 -44.52 -53.84
N GLY A 309 0.19 -45.42 -53.32
CA GLY A 309 1.47 -45.09 -52.71
C GLY A 309 1.45 -44.98 -51.19
N TYR A 310 0.28 -45.17 -50.53
CA TYR A 310 0.17 -45.13 -49.06
C TYR A 310 -0.36 -46.46 -48.51
N ARG A 311 -0.01 -46.73 -47.23
CA ARG A 311 -0.46 -47.94 -46.50
C ARG A 311 -0.63 -47.66 -45.02
N GLY A 312 -1.25 -48.60 -44.32
CA GLY A 312 -1.57 -48.49 -42.89
C GLY A 312 -3.02 -48.03 -42.65
N SER A 313 -3.55 -48.22 -41.44
CA SER A 313 -4.95 -47.90 -41.11
C SER A 313 -5.29 -46.43 -41.24
N LYS A 314 -4.31 -45.58 -41.14
CA LYS A 314 -4.39 -44.11 -41.28
C LYS A 314 -3.79 -43.59 -42.59
N CYS A 315 -3.36 -44.50 -43.47
CA CYS A 315 -2.71 -44.17 -44.75
C CYS A 315 -1.55 -43.13 -44.61
N ASN A 316 -0.81 -43.21 -43.53
CA ASN A 316 0.27 -42.29 -43.21
C ASN A 316 1.69 -42.84 -43.52
N GLN A 317 1.78 -44.05 -43.98
CA GLN A 317 3.05 -44.67 -44.36
C GLN A 317 3.16 -44.64 -45.91
N TYR A 318 4.14 -43.91 -46.45
CA TYR A 318 4.42 -43.84 -47.85
C TYR A 318 5.21 -45.06 -48.35
N THR A 319 4.76 -45.74 -49.38
CA THR A 319 5.46 -46.85 -50.05
C THR A 319 6.19 -46.34 -51.26
N PHE A 320 7.48 -46.15 -51.18
CA PHE A 320 8.31 -45.89 -52.37
C PHE A 320 8.25 -47.06 -53.29
N PRO A 321 7.93 -46.93 -54.60
CA PRO A 321 8.09 -47.98 -55.60
C PRO A 321 9.56 -47.99 -55.99
N LEU A 322 10.41 -48.71 -55.26
CA LEU A 322 11.80 -48.96 -55.67
C LEU A 322 11.77 -50.02 -56.77
N LYS A 323 11.63 -49.62 -58.03
CA LYS A 323 12.13 -50.43 -59.15
C LYS A 323 13.64 -50.14 -59.25
N ILE A 324 14.41 -50.85 -58.44
CA ILE A 324 15.87 -50.89 -58.59
C ILE A 324 16.18 -51.85 -59.74
N SER A 325 16.79 -51.30 -60.80
CA SER A 325 17.24 -52.06 -61.94
C SER A 325 18.37 -53.03 -61.57
N LYS A 326 18.48 -54.16 -62.25
CA LYS A 326 19.59 -55.17 -61.99
C LYS A 326 20.98 -54.54 -62.02
N ALA A 327 21.20 -53.48 -62.75
CA ALA A 327 22.49 -52.73 -62.78
C ALA A 327 22.81 -51.99 -61.48
N GLN A 328 21.83 -51.48 -60.72
CA GLN A 328 22.02 -50.79 -59.48
C GLN A 328 22.35 -51.72 -58.30
N TRP A 329 21.91 -52.97 -58.33
CA TRP A 329 22.28 -54.01 -57.34
C TRP A 329 23.73 -54.41 -57.47
N ILE A 330 24.36 -54.41 -58.65
CA ILE A 330 25.78 -54.68 -58.84
C ILE A 330 26.65 -53.57 -58.27
N ILE A 331 26.24 -52.32 -58.38
CA ILE A 331 26.97 -51.16 -57.82
C ILE A 331 26.87 -51.19 -56.31
N ILE A 332 25.70 -51.45 -55.73
CA ILE A 332 25.47 -51.46 -54.29
C ILE A 332 26.25 -52.63 -53.66
N GLY A 333 26.26 -53.80 -54.30
CA GLY A 333 27.04 -54.96 -53.88
C GLY A 333 28.56 -54.73 -53.91
N GLY A 334 29.05 -53.97 -54.92
CA GLY A 334 30.47 -53.60 -55.05
C GLY A 334 30.89 -52.64 -53.95
N VAL A 335 30.08 -51.63 -53.63
CA VAL A 335 30.37 -50.66 -52.54
C VAL A 335 30.38 -51.30 -51.15
N ILE A 336 29.42 -52.20 -50.91
CA ILE A 336 29.37 -52.91 -49.62
C ILE A 336 30.59 -53.86 -49.50
N GLY A 337 30.98 -54.53 -50.58
CA GLY A 337 32.20 -55.39 -50.60
C GLY A 337 33.49 -54.59 -50.30
N ALA A 338 33.61 -53.37 -50.87
CA ALA A 338 34.74 -52.48 -50.62
C ALA A 338 34.81 -51.98 -49.16
N ILE A 339 33.67 -51.62 -48.59
CA ILE A 339 33.60 -51.18 -47.16
C ILE A 339 33.97 -52.36 -46.20
N LEU A 340 33.50 -53.54 -46.48
CA LEU A 340 33.84 -54.72 -45.69
C LEU A 340 35.34 -55.08 -45.80
N ALA A 341 35.95 -54.91 -46.99
CA ALA A 341 37.39 -55.11 -47.16
C ALA A 341 38.22 -54.08 -46.39
N VAL A 342 37.82 -52.81 -46.35
CA VAL A 342 38.47 -51.75 -45.58
C VAL A 342 38.36 -52.02 -44.06
N ILE A 343 37.20 -52.49 -43.57
CA ILE A 343 37.00 -52.88 -42.18
C ILE A 343 37.88 -54.08 -41.80
N ALA A 344 37.99 -55.07 -42.70
CA ALA A 344 38.86 -56.22 -42.46
C ALA A 344 40.35 -55.78 -42.36
N ILE A 345 40.82 -54.88 -43.20
CA ILE A 345 42.15 -54.31 -43.16
C ILE A 345 42.41 -53.58 -41.85
N ILE A 346 41.45 -52.77 -41.40
CA ILE A 346 41.50 -52.03 -40.12
C ILE A 346 41.61 -53.04 -38.97
N LEU A 347 40.83 -54.08 -38.96
CA LEU A 347 40.86 -55.14 -37.93
C LEU A 347 42.19 -55.87 -37.90
N ILE A 348 42.78 -56.16 -39.07
CA ILE A 348 44.11 -56.78 -39.16
C ILE A 348 45.19 -55.86 -38.64
N VAL A 349 45.13 -54.55 -38.95
CA VAL A 349 46.07 -53.55 -38.44
C VAL A 349 45.95 -53.45 -36.93
N ILE A 350 44.78 -53.42 -36.39
CA ILE A 350 44.52 -53.41 -34.94
C ILE A 350 45.05 -54.70 -34.27
N SER A 351 44.86 -55.84 -34.94
CA SER A 351 45.38 -57.12 -34.43
C SER A 351 46.91 -57.19 -34.43
N VAL A 352 47.54 -56.65 -35.45
CA VAL A 352 49.01 -56.55 -35.54
C VAL A 352 49.56 -55.55 -34.49
N TYR A 353 48.87 -54.43 -34.27
CA TYR A 353 49.22 -53.52 -33.20
C TYR A 353 49.07 -54.12 -31.81
N ARG A 354 48.02 -54.92 -31.57
CA ARG A 354 47.81 -55.62 -30.27
C ARG A 354 48.82 -56.76 -30.07
N LYS A 355 49.37 -57.38 -31.11
CA LYS A 355 50.43 -58.38 -30.99
C LYS A 355 51.84 -57.81 -30.74
N ARG A 356 52.09 -56.54 -31.03
CA ARG A 356 53.33 -55.84 -30.75
C ARG A 356 53.41 -55.21 -29.34
N ALA A 357 52.30 -55.19 -28.64
CA ALA A 357 52.21 -54.56 -27.30
C ALA A 357 52.35 -55.57 -26.14
N ASN A 358 52.45 -56.84 -26.41
CA ASN A 358 52.59 -57.92 -25.38
C ASN A 358 53.91 -58.59 -25.51
N GLY A 359 54.98 -58.04 -24.96
CA GLY A 359 56.24 -58.73 -24.60
C GLY A 359 56.60 -58.46 -23.15
N PRO A 360 57.16 -59.41 -22.39
CA PRO A 360 57.15 -59.42 -20.94
C PRO A 360 58.33 -58.68 -20.31
N GLY A 361 58.10 -57.84 -19.34
CA GLY A 361 59.14 -57.25 -18.49
C GLY A 361 58.61 -56.98 -17.06
N LYS A 362 59.29 -57.67 -16.12
CA LYS A 362 58.99 -57.79 -14.70
C LYS A 362 58.96 -56.47 -13.89
N PRO A 363 58.44 -56.49 -12.62
CA PRO A 363 58.04 -55.33 -11.86
C PRO A 363 59.14 -54.78 -10.94
N ILE A 364 59.09 -53.48 -10.69
CA ILE A 364 59.80 -52.85 -9.56
C ILE A 364 58.86 -51.96 -8.78
N ARG A 365 58.93 -52.09 -7.49
CA ARG A 365 58.23 -51.58 -6.32
C ARG A 365 58.28 -50.06 -6.16
N GLY A 366 57.20 -49.50 -5.78
CA GLY A 366 57.09 -48.61 -4.63
C GLY A 366 57.62 -47.21 -4.71
N THR A 367 56.78 -46.23 -4.64
CA THR A 367 56.69 -45.30 -3.49
C THR A 367 55.58 -44.27 -3.72
N GLN A 368 54.93 -43.92 -2.63
CA GLN A 368 53.94 -42.86 -2.49
C GLN A 368 54.56 -41.50 -2.92
N PHE A 369 53.79 -40.67 -3.53
CA PHE A 369 53.62 -39.30 -3.08
C PHE A 369 52.37 -38.63 -3.70
N SER A 370 51.76 -37.88 -2.88
CA SER A 370 50.57 -37.04 -2.92
C SER A 370 50.44 -36.05 -4.08
N SER A 371 49.17 -35.79 -4.36
CA SER A 371 48.54 -34.51 -4.58
C SER A 371 48.99 -33.60 -5.76
N GLU A 372 47.94 -33.02 -6.28
CA GLU A 372 47.90 -31.84 -7.14
C GLU A 372 47.93 -32.07 -8.65
N VAL A 373 46.84 -31.69 -9.19
CA VAL A 373 46.56 -30.77 -10.27
C VAL A 373 45.41 -31.24 -11.12
N THR A 374 44.29 -30.70 -10.87
CA THR A 374 43.17 -30.57 -11.80
C THR A 374 43.26 -29.18 -12.41
N GLU A 375 43.73 -29.10 -13.59
CA GLU A 375 43.38 -28.05 -14.54
C GLU A 375 43.73 -28.48 -15.94
N LEU A 376 42.82 -28.22 -16.84
CA LEU A 376 42.94 -28.20 -18.29
C LEU A 376 42.03 -29.21 -18.98
N PHE A 377 40.87 -28.66 -19.36
CA PHE A 377 40.42 -28.78 -20.75
C PHE A 377 39.18 -27.86 -20.94
N ASN A 378 39.45 -26.69 -21.43
CA ASN A 378 38.51 -25.82 -22.11
C ASN A 378 38.92 -25.81 -23.60
N PRO A 379 38.12 -26.24 -24.51
CA PRO A 379 38.28 -25.87 -25.90
C PRO A 379 37.35 -24.69 -26.25
N GLY A 380 37.99 -23.57 -26.54
CA GLY A 380 37.30 -22.41 -27.13
C GLY A 380 36.69 -22.74 -28.48
N TYR A 381 35.55 -22.17 -28.70
CA TYR A 381 34.99 -21.98 -30.04
C TYR A 381 34.97 -20.48 -30.36
N SER A 382 35.71 -20.19 -31.42
CA SER A 382 35.76 -18.91 -32.11
C SER A 382 34.42 -18.52 -32.76
N ASN A 383 34.19 -17.20 -32.77
CA ASN A 383 33.20 -16.49 -33.51
C ASN A 383 33.08 -16.94 -34.97
N GLU A 384 31.92 -17.30 -35.41
CA GLU A 384 31.47 -17.05 -36.76
C GLU A 384 30.00 -16.59 -36.75
N THR A 385 29.81 -15.50 -37.42
CA THR A 385 28.61 -14.74 -37.75
C THR A 385 27.58 -15.62 -38.46
N PHE A 386 26.38 -15.72 -37.89
CA PHE A 386 25.20 -16.09 -38.65
C PHE A 386 24.16 -14.99 -38.59
N GLU A 387 24.06 -14.19 -39.63
CA GLU A 387 22.91 -13.37 -39.93
C GLU A 387 21.73 -14.30 -40.32
N SER A 388 20.63 -14.20 -39.63
CA SER A 388 19.39 -14.85 -39.97
C SER A 388 18.34 -13.82 -40.39
N PRO A 389 17.81 -13.87 -41.59
CA PRO A 389 16.87 -12.87 -42.14
C PRO A 389 15.38 -13.13 -41.84
N GLN A 390 15.01 -13.85 -40.78
CA GLN A 390 13.63 -14.26 -40.57
C GLN A 390 12.84 -13.56 -39.45
N TYR A 391 13.47 -12.68 -38.65
CA TYR A 391 12.77 -12.02 -37.54
C TYR A 391 11.98 -10.74 -37.89
N ALA A 392 12.20 -10.16 -39.04
CA ALA A 392 11.53 -8.92 -39.45
C ALA A 392 10.09 -9.15 -39.98
N HIS A 393 9.76 -10.34 -40.48
CA HIS A 393 8.43 -10.64 -41.02
C HIS A 393 7.40 -11.05 -39.96
N VAL A 394 7.85 -11.64 -38.84
CA VAL A 394 6.93 -12.10 -37.78
C VAL A 394 6.46 -10.92 -36.89
N GLU A 395 7.29 -9.88 -36.69
CA GLU A 395 6.85 -8.69 -35.96
C GLU A 395 5.84 -7.82 -36.69
N LYS A 396 5.87 -7.80 -38.04
CA LYS A 396 4.89 -7.03 -38.81
C LYS A 396 3.50 -7.70 -38.88
N GLU A 397 3.42 -9.02 -38.92
CA GLU A 397 2.13 -9.74 -38.87
C GLU A 397 1.51 -9.67 -37.47
N ASN A 398 2.31 -9.74 -36.41
CA ASN A 398 1.81 -9.58 -35.03
C ASN A 398 1.36 -8.14 -34.72
N GLN A 399 1.94 -7.11 -35.36
CA GLN A 399 1.49 -5.72 -35.13
C GLN A 399 0.17 -5.41 -35.86
N MET A 400 -0.10 -5.99 -37.04
CA MET A 400 -1.39 -5.82 -37.71
C MET A 400 -2.51 -6.59 -36.99
N SER A 401 -2.23 -7.76 -36.45
CA SER A 401 -3.18 -8.51 -35.61
C SER A 401 -3.56 -7.78 -34.35
N PHE A 402 -2.59 -7.10 -33.70
CA PHE A 402 -2.83 -6.33 -32.44
C PHE A 402 -3.67 -5.05 -32.69
N LYS A 403 -3.49 -4.37 -33.84
CA LYS A 403 -4.36 -3.23 -34.24
C LYS A 403 -5.79 -3.67 -34.55
N GLY A 404 -5.97 -4.83 -35.18
CA GLY A 404 -7.31 -5.41 -35.45
C GLY A 404 -8.06 -5.80 -34.16
N ILE A 405 -7.36 -6.41 -33.20
CA ILE A 405 -7.96 -6.85 -31.95
C ILE A 405 -8.33 -5.65 -31.03
N MET A 406 -7.58 -4.57 -31.06
CA MET A 406 -7.89 -3.39 -30.23
C MET A 406 -9.06 -2.57 -30.82
N VAL A 407 -9.26 -2.57 -32.14
CA VAL A 407 -10.43 -1.94 -32.79
C VAL A 407 -11.69 -2.79 -32.60
N GLU A 408 -11.59 -4.11 -32.68
CA GLU A 408 -12.71 -5.00 -32.39
C GLU A 408 -13.11 -5.05 -30.93
N LEU A 409 -12.14 -4.99 -29.98
CA LEU A 409 -12.45 -4.88 -28.55
C LEU A 409 -13.09 -3.52 -28.18
N GLY A 410 -12.77 -2.45 -28.88
CA GLY A 410 -13.43 -1.14 -28.72
C GLY A 410 -14.89 -1.18 -29.21
N ASN A 411 -15.17 -1.89 -30.31
CA ASN A 411 -16.50 -1.99 -30.86
C ASN A 411 -17.40 -3.03 -30.17
N VAL A 412 -16.84 -4.11 -29.63
CA VAL A 412 -17.61 -5.14 -28.91
C VAL A 412 -18.03 -4.65 -27.52
N LEU A 413 -17.26 -3.77 -26.85
CA LEU A 413 -17.62 -3.22 -25.54
C LEU A 413 -18.67 -2.08 -25.60
N MET A 414 -18.94 -1.53 -26.80
CA MET A 414 -19.99 -0.51 -26.99
C MET A 414 -21.38 -1.10 -27.26
N THR A 415 -21.50 -2.38 -27.57
CA THR A 415 -22.78 -3.01 -27.95
C THR A 415 -23.46 -3.86 -26.88
N GLU A 416 -22.82 -4.09 -25.73
CA GLU A 416 -23.38 -4.97 -24.69
C GLU A 416 -24.10 -4.24 -23.53
N ASN A 417 -24.29 -2.91 -23.57
CA ASN A 417 -24.97 -2.15 -22.52
C ASN A 417 -26.26 -1.45 -22.94
N LEU A 418 -26.89 -1.91 -24.01
CA LEU A 418 -28.20 -1.42 -24.41
C LEU A 418 -29.27 -2.46 -24.04
N ASP A 419 -30.35 -2.01 -23.36
CA ASP A 419 -31.56 -2.81 -23.19
C ASP A 419 -32.26 -3.02 -24.54
N ALA A 420 -33.26 -3.93 -24.59
CA ALA A 420 -33.97 -4.28 -25.80
C ALA A 420 -34.70 -3.11 -26.48
N ASN A 421 -34.64 -1.89 -25.94
CA ASN A 421 -35.27 -0.67 -26.46
C ASN A 421 -34.31 0.51 -26.60
N GLY A 422 -33.01 0.36 -26.27
CA GLY A 422 -31.97 1.37 -26.50
C GLY A 422 -32.02 2.57 -25.54
N THR A 423 -32.56 2.41 -24.34
CA THR A 423 -32.65 3.48 -23.34
C THR A 423 -32.15 3.04 -21.98
N ILE A 424 -31.30 3.89 -21.37
CA ILE A 424 -30.82 3.72 -19.99
C ILE A 424 -31.89 4.29 -19.03
N PRO A 425 -32.28 3.61 -17.94
CA PRO A 425 -33.27 4.17 -17.02
C PRO A 425 -32.72 5.40 -16.30
N ASP A 426 -33.42 6.51 -16.47
CA ASP A 426 -33.21 7.75 -15.76
C ASP A 426 -33.41 7.53 -14.25
N ASN A 427 -32.37 7.70 -13.47
CA ASN A 427 -32.42 8.22 -12.07
C ASN A 427 -31.20 7.84 -11.21
N LEU A 428 -29.97 8.02 -11.72
CA LEU A 428 -28.82 8.08 -10.81
C LEU A 428 -27.66 9.01 -11.25
N TYR A 429 -27.80 9.63 -12.43
CA TYR A 429 -26.94 10.75 -12.87
C TYR A 429 -27.80 11.70 -13.71
N PRO A 430 -27.62 13.01 -13.64
CA PRO A 430 -28.28 13.89 -14.57
C PRO A 430 -27.80 13.61 -15.99
N ASN A 431 -28.71 13.62 -16.94
CA ASN A 431 -28.59 13.32 -18.36
C ASN A 431 -27.22 13.67 -18.92
N ILE A 432 -26.49 12.64 -19.31
CA ILE A 432 -25.40 12.78 -20.30
C ILE A 432 -25.93 12.14 -21.57
N GLU A 433 -26.65 12.92 -22.35
CA GLU A 433 -26.82 12.63 -23.80
C GLU A 433 -25.43 12.67 -24.43
N SER A 434 -25.09 11.60 -25.16
CA SER A 434 -23.93 11.40 -26.02
C SER A 434 -22.99 12.60 -26.14
N ILE A 435 -21.95 12.66 -25.33
CA ILE A 435 -20.79 13.52 -25.58
C ILE A 435 -19.92 12.77 -26.60
N ASP A 436 -20.00 13.19 -27.85
CA ASP A 436 -19.07 12.73 -28.89
C ASP A 436 -17.65 13.04 -28.44
N ALA A 437 -16.75 12.05 -28.55
CA ALA A 437 -15.35 12.20 -28.18
C ALA A 437 -14.64 13.37 -28.89
N GLU A 438 -15.19 13.85 -30.00
CA GLU A 438 -14.70 15.03 -30.75
C GLU A 438 -15.00 16.36 -30.04
N ASN A 439 -16.06 16.44 -29.21
CA ASN A 439 -16.39 17.67 -28.45
C ASN A 439 -15.57 17.84 -27.18
N LEU A 440 -14.88 16.81 -26.69
CA LEU A 440 -13.99 16.92 -25.53
C LEU A 440 -12.70 17.70 -25.82
N TYR A 441 -12.44 18.03 -27.08
CA TYR A 441 -11.19 18.68 -27.52
C TYR A 441 -11.33 20.18 -27.78
N SER A 442 -12.54 20.78 -27.68
CA SER A 442 -12.70 22.22 -27.78
C SER A 442 -12.59 22.92 -26.44
N ASN A 443 -11.62 23.84 -26.33
CA ASN A 443 -11.16 24.49 -25.09
C ASN A 443 -12.18 25.37 -24.35
N THR A 444 -13.44 25.48 -24.75
CA THR A 444 -14.43 26.40 -24.18
C THR A 444 -15.55 25.73 -23.37
N GLU A 445 -15.71 24.41 -23.43
CA GLU A 445 -16.73 23.66 -22.66
C GLU A 445 -16.18 22.68 -21.64
N ALA A 446 -14.85 22.50 -21.60
CA ALA A 446 -14.18 21.50 -20.74
C ALA A 446 -14.25 21.83 -19.23
N GLU A 447 -14.44 23.08 -18.84
CA GLU A 447 -14.49 23.47 -17.41
C GLU A 447 -15.72 22.92 -16.70
N ASN A 448 -16.81 22.63 -17.40
CA ASN A 448 -18.04 22.09 -16.80
C ASN A 448 -18.08 20.54 -16.74
N VAL A 449 -17.39 19.86 -17.63
CA VAL A 449 -17.47 18.38 -17.75
C VAL A 449 -16.80 17.66 -16.59
N PHE A 450 -15.74 18.21 -16.02
CA PHE A 450 -15.00 17.60 -14.92
C PHE A 450 -15.38 18.11 -13.53
N SER A 451 -16.29 19.06 -13.41
CA SER A 451 -16.68 19.67 -12.12
C SER A 451 -17.25 18.63 -11.13
N GLU A 452 -17.93 17.59 -11.61
CA GLU A 452 -18.47 16.52 -10.80
C GLU A 452 -17.40 15.60 -10.17
N TYR A 453 -16.17 15.60 -10.71
CA TYR A 453 -15.03 14.84 -10.20
C TYR A 453 -14.19 15.60 -9.16
N ASN A 454 -14.59 16.81 -8.82
CA ASN A 454 -13.95 17.59 -7.76
C ASN A 454 -14.16 16.94 -6.39
N ILE A 455 -13.06 16.67 -5.69
CA ILE A 455 -13.07 16.01 -4.41
C ILE A 455 -12.46 16.94 -3.36
N ALA A 456 -13.24 17.31 -2.35
CA ALA A 456 -12.69 18.02 -1.20
C ALA A 456 -11.63 17.13 -0.51
N VAL A 457 -10.48 17.71 -0.18
CA VAL A 457 -9.34 16.98 0.44
C VAL A 457 -9.77 16.18 1.67
N GLY A 458 -10.65 16.74 2.51
CA GLY A 458 -11.19 16.05 3.69
C GLY A 458 -12.01 14.79 3.37
N ASN A 459 -12.55 14.69 2.16
CA ASN A 459 -13.37 13.55 1.71
C ASN A 459 -12.57 12.53 0.88
N LEU A 460 -11.33 12.81 0.55
CA LEU A 460 -10.54 12.02 -0.39
C LEU A 460 -10.42 10.54 0.03
N LEU A 461 -10.18 10.27 1.32
CA LEU A 461 -10.08 8.91 1.84
C LEU A 461 -11.41 8.12 1.68
N SER A 462 -12.53 8.74 1.99
CA SER A 462 -13.84 8.11 1.89
C SER A 462 -14.22 7.84 0.44
N VAL A 463 -13.94 8.80 -0.45
CA VAL A 463 -14.15 8.67 -1.90
C VAL A 463 -13.27 7.57 -2.49
N ALA A 464 -11.97 7.54 -2.14
CA ALA A 464 -11.05 6.49 -2.61
C ALA A 464 -11.52 5.08 -2.19
N LYS A 465 -11.96 4.91 -0.92
CA LYS A 465 -12.52 3.63 -0.44
C LYS A 465 -13.79 3.24 -1.19
N MET A 466 -14.70 4.18 -1.43
CA MET A 466 -15.93 3.96 -2.18
C MET A 466 -15.64 3.56 -3.62
N LYS A 467 -14.78 4.29 -4.32
CA LYS A 467 -14.39 4.00 -5.71
C LYS A 467 -13.72 2.64 -5.86
N ARG A 468 -12.88 2.23 -4.92
CA ARG A 468 -12.25 0.90 -4.91
C ARG A 468 -13.29 -0.20 -4.78
N LYS A 469 -14.26 -0.04 -3.87
CA LYS A 469 -15.32 -1.04 -3.64
C LYS A 469 -16.23 -1.20 -4.87
N ASN A 470 -16.51 -0.12 -5.60
CA ASN A 470 -17.44 -0.10 -6.72
C ASN A 470 -16.75 -0.26 -8.09
N ASN A 471 -15.44 -0.57 -8.09
CA ASN A 471 -14.63 -0.68 -9.32
C ASN A 471 -14.66 0.60 -10.20
N ALA A 472 -14.90 1.76 -9.58
CA ALA A 472 -15.05 3.04 -10.28
C ALA A 472 -13.74 3.52 -10.90
N PHE A 473 -12.58 3.20 -10.32
CA PHE A 473 -11.28 3.53 -10.91
C PHE A 473 -11.12 3.01 -12.33
N LYS A 474 -11.59 1.79 -12.59
CA LYS A 474 -11.56 1.19 -13.93
C LYS A 474 -12.44 1.96 -14.89
N LYS A 475 -13.67 2.34 -14.47
CA LYS A 475 -14.60 3.12 -15.30
C LYS A 475 -14.01 4.48 -15.66
N GLU A 476 -13.55 5.24 -14.67
CA GLU A 476 -12.94 6.56 -14.89
C GLU A 476 -11.70 6.49 -15.78
N CYS A 477 -10.82 5.52 -15.55
CA CYS A 477 -9.62 5.35 -16.36
C CYS A 477 -9.93 5.06 -17.84
N PHE A 478 -11.03 4.33 -18.12
CA PHE A 478 -11.47 4.05 -19.49
C PHE A 478 -12.21 5.20 -20.17
N MET A 479 -12.74 6.17 -19.40
CA MET A 479 -13.30 7.39 -19.97
C MET A 479 -12.22 8.36 -20.46
N LEU A 480 -10.99 8.21 -19.98
CA LEU A 480 -9.87 9.04 -20.36
C LEU A 480 -9.30 8.58 -21.72
N PRO A 481 -8.95 9.52 -22.63
CA PRO A 481 -8.45 9.19 -23.96
C PRO A 481 -7.18 8.33 -23.87
N MET A 482 -7.13 7.24 -24.65
CA MET A 482 -6.01 6.31 -24.71
C MET A 482 -5.45 6.26 -26.12
N GLY A 483 -4.14 6.18 -26.23
CA GLY A 483 -3.47 6.15 -27.53
C GLY A 483 -2.91 7.51 -27.96
N LEU A 484 -2.65 7.65 -29.25
CA LEU A 484 -2.13 8.87 -29.87
C LEU A 484 -3.29 9.65 -30.48
N HIS A 485 -3.63 10.79 -29.90
CA HIS A 485 -4.75 11.64 -30.32
C HIS A 485 -4.32 12.91 -31.04
N PHE A 486 -3.07 13.30 -30.90
CA PHE A 486 -2.53 14.49 -31.53
C PHE A 486 -1.39 14.16 -32.48
N PRO A 487 -1.03 15.09 -33.43
CA PRO A 487 0.11 14.89 -34.32
C PRO A 487 1.41 14.56 -33.57
N HIS A 488 2.16 13.62 -34.10
CA HIS A 488 3.42 13.10 -33.58
C HIS A 488 4.41 12.72 -34.66
N SER A 489 4.27 13.35 -35.80
CA SER A 489 5.01 13.08 -37.03
C SER A 489 6.53 13.20 -36.89
N GLU A 490 7.00 14.09 -36.01
CA GLU A 490 8.45 14.24 -35.79
C GLU A 490 9.07 12.99 -35.16
N GLY A 491 8.31 12.28 -34.31
CA GLY A 491 8.76 11.03 -33.68
C GLY A 491 8.84 9.85 -34.64
N GLU A 492 8.07 9.89 -35.73
CA GLU A 492 7.99 8.82 -36.74
C GLU A 492 8.98 8.98 -37.86
N ARG A 493 9.67 10.13 -37.98
CA ARG A 493 10.71 10.35 -39.00
C ARG A 493 11.80 9.29 -38.91
N GLU A 494 12.29 8.83 -40.03
CA GLU A 494 13.30 7.76 -40.13
C GLU A 494 14.56 8.07 -39.31
N GLU A 495 15.03 9.31 -39.32
CA GLU A 495 16.15 9.75 -38.50
C GLU A 495 15.89 9.72 -36.99
N ASN A 496 14.63 9.90 -36.55
CA ASN A 496 14.21 10.01 -35.15
C ASN A 496 13.71 8.70 -34.54
N ILE A 497 13.23 7.76 -35.37
CA ILE A 497 12.59 6.52 -34.90
C ILE A 497 13.50 5.70 -34.00
N LYS A 498 14.80 5.65 -34.31
CA LYS A 498 15.83 4.97 -33.49
C LYS A 498 16.08 5.63 -32.13
N LYS A 499 15.75 6.92 -31.97
CA LYS A 499 15.86 7.66 -30.72
C LYS A 499 14.76 7.24 -29.74
N ASN A 500 13.61 6.74 -30.22
CA ASN A 500 12.51 6.28 -29.36
C ASN A 500 12.85 4.92 -28.70
N ARG A 501 12.55 4.79 -27.41
CA ARG A 501 12.70 3.52 -26.68
C ARG A 501 11.58 2.53 -27.05
N PHE A 502 10.40 3.06 -27.29
CA PHE A 502 9.21 2.30 -27.72
C PHE A 502 8.65 2.90 -28.99
N LEU A 503 8.36 2.03 -29.97
CA LEU A 503 7.79 2.44 -31.27
C LEU A 503 6.29 2.76 -31.19
N THR A 504 5.69 2.66 -30.01
CA THR A 504 4.28 2.99 -29.74
C THR A 504 4.12 4.21 -28.85
N THR A 505 5.22 4.89 -28.49
CA THR A 505 5.19 6.02 -27.55
C THR A 505 5.98 7.18 -28.16
N PHE A 506 5.25 8.12 -28.70
CA PHE A 506 5.80 9.30 -29.34
C PHE A 506 5.41 10.57 -28.57
N PRO A 507 6.28 11.60 -28.57
CA PRO A 507 5.88 12.91 -28.09
C PRO A 507 4.93 13.57 -29.09
N TYR A 508 3.93 14.31 -28.60
CA TYR A 508 3.09 15.13 -29.47
C TYR A 508 3.87 16.33 -30.00
N ASP A 509 3.68 16.66 -31.28
CA ASP A 509 4.46 17.70 -31.95
C ASP A 509 4.23 19.10 -31.35
N HIS A 510 3.03 19.40 -30.82
CA HIS A 510 2.68 20.68 -30.22
C HIS A 510 3.33 20.94 -28.86
N SER A 511 3.63 19.90 -28.11
CA SER A 511 4.14 19.96 -26.71
C SER A 511 5.55 19.37 -26.56
N ARG A 512 6.15 18.84 -27.64
CA ARG A 512 7.50 18.27 -27.56
C ARG A 512 8.56 19.31 -27.21
N VAL A 513 9.56 18.89 -26.48
CA VAL A 513 10.79 19.65 -26.29
C VAL A 513 11.57 19.63 -27.60
N LYS A 514 11.93 20.81 -28.10
CA LYS A 514 12.77 20.97 -29.30
C LYS A 514 14.19 21.29 -28.85
N LEU A 515 15.15 20.50 -29.29
CA LEU A 515 16.56 20.74 -28.97
C LEU A 515 17.14 21.84 -29.86
N GLU A 516 18.00 22.69 -29.28
CA GLU A 516 18.84 23.57 -30.04
C GLU A 516 19.89 22.76 -30.81
N VAL A 517 19.88 22.90 -32.14
CA VAL A 517 20.73 22.13 -33.03
C VAL A 517 22.06 22.87 -33.23
N TYR A 518 23.15 22.28 -32.77
CA TYR A 518 24.48 22.82 -32.93
C TYR A 518 25.36 22.03 -33.90
N ASP A 519 24.91 20.86 -34.36
CA ASP A 519 25.60 19.93 -35.25
C ASP A 519 24.62 19.17 -36.12
N THR A 520 25.02 18.20 -36.90
CA THR A 520 24.21 17.37 -37.83
C THR A 520 23.10 16.55 -37.22
N SER A 521 22.81 16.70 -35.89
CA SER A 521 21.74 16.06 -35.15
C SER A 521 20.37 16.74 -35.39
N THR A 522 19.29 15.98 -35.22
CA THR A 522 17.94 16.53 -35.31
C THR A 522 17.54 17.26 -34.02
N ASP A 523 16.56 18.17 -34.07
CA ASP A 523 15.99 18.86 -32.93
C ASP A 523 15.15 17.94 -32.02
N TYR A 524 15.21 16.64 -32.22
CA TYR A 524 14.30 15.67 -31.67
C TYR A 524 14.84 14.99 -30.41
N ILE A 525 13.99 15.00 -29.39
CA ILE A 525 14.08 14.15 -28.20
C ILE A 525 12.68 13.65 -27.84
N ASN A 526 12.53 12.41 -27.33
CA ASN A 526 11.25 11.91 -26.87
C ASN A 526 10.94 12.46 -25.48
N ALA A 527 10.48 13.70 -25.45
CA ALA A 527 10.12 14.48 -24.25
C ALA A 527 9.02 15.48 -24.58
N ASN A 528 8.10 15.71 -23.62
CA ASN A 528 7.04 16.71 -23.70
C ASN A 528 7.07 17.63 -22.48
N TYR A 529 6.75 18.91 -22.66
CA TYR A 529 6.35 19.75 -21.56
C TYR A 529 5.00 19.31 -21.04
N ILE A 530 4.84 19.34 -19.73
CA ILE A 530 3.59 19.03 -19.04
C ILE A 530 3.24 20.22 -18.16
N LYS A 531 2.00 20.69 -18.31
CA LYS A 531 1.47 21.80 -17.49
C LYS A 531 1.01 21.32 -16.11
N ASN A 532 0.98 22.24 -15.16
CA ASN A 532 0.23 22.09 -13.92
C ASN A 532 -0.78 23.24 -13.80
N TYR A 533 -1.46 23.37 -12.68
CA TYR A 533 -2.46 24.41 -12.45
C TYR A 533 -1.90 25.85 -12.43
N SER A 534 -0.59 26.04 -12.38
CA SER A 534 0.06 27.36 -12.27
C SER A 534 1.03 27.71 -13.39
N LYS A 535 1.53 26.71 -14.12
CA LYS A 535 2.56 26.90 -15.16
C LYS A 535 2.34 25.95 -16.33
N ASP A 536 2.42 26.45 -17.57
CA ASP A 536 2.31 25.64 -18.79
C ASP A 536 3.50 24.69 -19.01
N LYS A 537 4.69 25.10 -18.59
CA LYS A 537 5.92 24.29 -18.65
C LYS A 537 6.42 23.97 -17.24
N ALA A 538 5.56 23.37 -16.42
CA ALA A 538 5.93 23.01 -15.05
C ALA A 538 6.91 21.85 -15.01
N TYR A 539 6.73 20.91 -15.92
CA TYR A 539 7.51 19.68 -15.97
C TYR A 539 7.93 19.33 -17.40
N ILE A 540 8.94 18.49 -17.50
CA ILE A 540 9.28 17.74 -18.71
C ILE A 540 9.13 16.26 -18.40
N ALA A 541 8.18 15.58 -19.06
CA ALA A 541 8.04 14.12 -19.04
C ALA A 541 8.81 13.51 -20.22
N THR A 542 9.78 12.64 -19.91
CA THR A 542 10.64 12.03 -20.95
C THR A 542 10.82 10.54 -20.74
N GLN A 543 11.16 9.82 -21.79
CA GLN A 543 11.58 8.42 -21.71
C GLN A 543 12.93 8.29 -20.96
N GLY A 544 13.21 7.10 -20.42
CA GLY A 544 14.57 6.80 -19.94
C GLY A 544 15.59 6.92 -21.08
N PRO A 545 16.67 7.68 -20.92
CA PRO A 545 17.69 7.86 -21.96
C PRO A 545 18.23 6.54 -22.53
N LYS A 546 18.45 6.48 -23.84
CA LYS A 546 19.15 5.42 -24.56
C LYS A 546 20.62 5.84 -24.75
N LYS A 547 21.53 4.88 -24.93
CA LYS A 547 22.94 5.18 -25.16
C LYS A 547 23.14 6.22 -26.28
N ILE A 548 22.33 6.14 -27.33
CA ILE A 548 22.38 7.06 -28.49
C ILE A 548 21.73 8.42 -28.23
N THR A 549 20.99 8.60 -27.14
CA THR A 549 20.30 9.85 -26.80
C THR A 549 20.83 10.50 -25.52
N LEU A 550 21.99 10.08 -25.01
CA LEU A 550 22.59 10.67 -23.82
C LEU A 550 22.97 12.14 -24.05
N SER A 551 23.54 12.47 -25.23
CA SER A 551 23.87 13.85 -25.58
C SER A 551 22.59 14.70 -25.72
N ASP A 552 21.57 14.17 -26.38
CA ASP A 552 20.26 14.84 -26.51
C ASP A 552 19.64 15.14 -25.15
N PHE A 553 19.74 14.18 -24.21
CA PHE A 553 19.20 14.34 -22.86
C PHE A 553 19.91 15.47 -22.09
N TRP A 554 21.26 15.50 -22.10
CA TRP A 554 21.98 16.54 -21.40
C TRP A 554 21.88 17.90 -22.09
N GLN A 555 21.71 17.93 -23.43
CA GLN A 555 21.36 19.15 -24.16
C GLN A 555 20.01 19.71 -23.68
N MET A 556 19.00 18.88 -23.53
CA MET A 556 17.68 19.26 -22.96
C MET A 556 17.84 19.82 -21.54
N ILE A 557 18.58 19.12 -20.66
CA ILE A 557 18.80 19.56 -19.27
C ILE A 557 19.45 20.95 -19.24
N TRP A 558 20.43 21.16 -20.14
CA TRP A 558 21.16 22.42 -20.22
C TRP A 558 20.28 23.57 -20.72
N GLN A 559 19.66 23.41 -21.88
CA GLN A 559 18.89 24.48 -22.54
C GLN A 559 17.64 24.89 -21.73
N GLU A 560 16.98 23.92 -21.09
CA GLU A 560 15.78 24.17 -20.27
C GLU A 560 16.10 24.65 -18.84
N ASN A 561 17.36 24.88 -18.52
CA ASN A 561 17.83 25.29 -17.18
C ASN A 561 17.30 24.39 -16.05
N VAL A 562 17.33 23.08 -16.28
CA VAL A 562 16.84 22.08 -15.34
C VAL A 562 17.83 21.92 -14.19
N ASP A 563 17.35 22.05 -12.96
CA ASP A 563 18.14 21.79 -11.76
C ASP A 563 17.79 20.44 -11.10
N THR A 564 16.62 19.88 -11.40
CA THR A 564 16.09 18.69 -10.72
C THR A 564 15.62 17.63 -11.73
N ILE A 565 16.18 16.43 -11.60
CA ILE A 565 15.81 15.23 -12.36
C ILE A 565 15.24 14.18 -11.41
N ILE A 566 14.05 13.69 -11.71
CA ILE A 566 13.37 12.61 -10.99
C ILE A 566 13.36 11.35 -11.85
N MET A 567 14.01 10.32 -11.37
CA MET A 567 14.03 9.00 -11.99
C MET A 567 13.19 8.01 -11.18
N VAL A 568 12.14 7.46 -11.78
CA VAL A 568 11.22 6.51 -11.11
C VAL A 568 11.24 5.12 -11.76
N THR A 569 12.43 4.64 -12.08
CA THR A 569 12.69 3.30 -12.62
C THR A 569 14.09 2.85 -12.29
N LYS A 570 14.34 1.55 -12.17
CA LYS A 570 15.71 1.01 -12.11
C LYS A 570 16.33 1.03 -13.51
N LEU A 571 17.65 0.87 -13.62
CA LEU A 571 18.33 0.73 -14.92
C LEU A 571 17.92 -0.57 -15.62
N VAL A 572 17.78 -1.64 -14.85
CA VAL A 572 17.36 -2.97 -15.29
C VAL A 572 16.26 -3.46 -14.34
N GLU A 573 15.21 -4.05 -14.87
CA GLU A 573 14.13 -4.70 -14.12
C GLU A 573 13.89 -6.08 -14.75
N GLY A 574 14.09 -7.15 -13.97
CA GLY A 574 14.26 -8.50 -14.52
C GLY A 574 15.39 -8.50 -15.55
N ASP A 575 15.17 -9.08 -16.72
CA ASP A 575 16.15 -9.12 -17.82
C ASP A 575 16.05 -7.92 -18.78
N LYS A 576 15.16 -6.96 -18.49
CA LYS A 576 14.86 -5.85 -19.41
C LYS A 576 15.54 -4.56 -18.98
N LYS A 577 16.35 -4.00 -19.87
CA LYS A 577 16.93 -2.68 -19.70
C LYS A 577 15.86 -1.60 -19.84
N LYS A 578 15.65 -0.82 -18.76
CA LYS A 578 14.64 0.24 -18.69
C LYS A 578 15.20 1.63 -19.00
N CYS A 579 16.49 1.85 -18.67
CA CYS A 579 17.18 3.10 -18.88
C CYS A 579 18.69 2.84 -19.05
N ASP A 580 19.38 3.63 -19.84
CA ASP A 580 20.85 3.66 -19.84
C ASP A 580 21.33 4.62 -18.77
N GLN A 581 22.44 4.29 -18.11
CA GLN A 581 23.05 5.19 -17.14
C GLN A 581 23.56 6.44 -17.84
N TYR A 582 23.15 7.60 -17.36
CA TYR A 582 23.47 8.90 -17.94
C TYR A 582 24.31 9.80 -17.00
N TRP A 583 24.66 9.29 -15.83
CA TRP A 583 25.53 9.95 -14.85
C TRP A 583 26.88 9.23 -14.72
N PRO A 584 27.96 9.88 -14.18
CA PRO A 584 29.25 9.25 -13.95
C PRO A 584 29.16 8.03 -13.01
N GLU A 585 30.04 7.04 -13.21
CA GLU A 585 30.02 5.77 -12.43
C GLU A 585 30.45 5.93 -10.97
N SER A 586 31.26 6.96 -10.67
CA SER A 586 31.76 7.20 -9.32
C SER A 586 31.96 8.70 -9.08
N THR A 587 31.97 9.08 -7.80
CA THR A 587 32.24 10.47 -7.36
C THR A 587 33.60 10.94 -7.86
N HIS A 588 33.68 12.22 -8.24
CA HIS A 588 34.86 12.90 -8.78
C HIS A 588 35.42 12.33 -10.10
N LYS A 589 34.67 11.43 -10.74
CA LYS A 589 34.97 10.97 -12.10
C LYS A 589 34.29 11.88 -13.11
N GLN A 590 35.07 12.44 -14.02
CA GLN A 590 34.57 13.24 -15.12
C GLN A 590 34.26 12.37 -16.33
N VAL A 591 33.10 12.63 -16.96
CA VAL A 591 32.66 11.94 -18.18
C VAL A 591 32.22 12.97 -19.20
N LEU A 592 32.74 12.88 -20.43
CA LEU A 592 32.33 13.72 -21.55
C LEU A 592 31.15 13.05 -22.29
N ILE A 593 30.02 13.75 -22.37
CA ILE A 593 28.83 13.32 -23.12
C ILE A 593 28.45 14.44 -24.11
N GLY A 594 28.65 14.23 -25.40
CA GLY A 594 28.53 15.31 -26.38
C GLY A 594 29.50 16.45 -26.08
N LYS A 595 28.99 17.66 -25.92
CA LYS A 595 29.77 18.86 -25.52
C LYS A 595 29.84 19.09 -24.00
N PHE A 596 29.19 18.25 -23.21
CA PHE A 596 29.04 18.44 -21.78
C PHE A 596 30.02 17.57 -20.99
N THR A 597 30.71 18.17 -20.04
CA THR A 597 31.50 17.45 -19.04
C THR A 597 30.65 17.30 -17.79
N LEU A 598 30.52 16.07 -17.33
CA LEU A 598 29.76 15.72 -16.12
C LEU A 598 30.74 15.25 -15.05
N GLU A 599 30.55 15.73 -13.83
CA GLU A 599 31.26 15.25 -12.65
C GLU A 599 30.22 14.96 -11.54
N MET A 600 30.24 13.77 -10.95
CA MET A 600 29.41 13.45 -9.81
C MET A 600 30.07 13.94 -8.53
N LEU A 601 29.51 15.00 -7.92
CA LEU A 601 30.05 15.61 -6.70
C LEU A 601 29.69 14.82 -5.46
N GLU A 602 28.49 14.26 -5.43
CA GLU A 602 27.95 13.51 -4.29
C GLU A 602 27.03 12.39 -4.79
N GLU A 603 27.12 11.23 -4.17
CA GLU A 603 26.14 10.16 -4.26
C GLU A 603 25.79 9.71 -2.84
N LYS A 604 24.51 9.76 -2.49
CA LYS A 604 24.00 9.32 -1.19
C LYS A 604 22.87 8.32 -1.40
N GLU A 605 23.09 7.10 -0.94
CA GLU A 605 22.05 6.07 -0.90
C GLU A 605 21.18 6.26 0.34
N ASN A 606 19.86 6.25 0.14
CA ASN A 606 18.85 6.30 1.18
C ASN A 606 17.96 5.08 1.06
N THR A 607 17.14 4.84 2.08
CA THR A 607 16.29 3.63 2.16
C THR A 607 15.35 3.44 0.97
N VAL A 608 14.89 4.51 0.34
CA VAL A 608 13.90 4.45 -0.76
C VAL A 608 14.37 5.10 -2.05
N TYR A 609 15.50 5.82 -2.04
CA TYR A 609 16.02 6.53 -3.21
C TYR A 609 17.53 6.73 -3.12
N ILE A 610 18.14 7.01 -4.26
CA ILE A 610 19.53 7.46 -4.35
C ILE A 610 19.52 8.93 -4.78
N TYR A 611 20.20 9.77 -4.05
CA TYR A 611 20.42 11.17 -4.40
C TYR A 611 21.79 11.33 -5.03
N ARG A 612 21.86 12.11 -6.14
CA ARG A 612 23.11 12.47 -6.80
C ARG A 612 23.18 13.95 -7.07
N CYS A 613 24.31 14.54 -6.75
CA CYS A 613 24.66 15.91 -7.11
C CYS A 613 25.65 15.87 -8.26
N ILE A 614 25.27 16.40 -9.43
CA ILE A 614 26.03 16.30 -10.66
C ILE A 614 26.41 17.72 -11.12
N GLN A 615 27.68 17.99 -11.25
CA GLN A 615 28.15 19.19 -11.94
C GLN A 615 28.09 18.96 -13.44
N LEU A 616 27.42 19.86 -14.14
CA LEU A 616 27.26 19.88 -15.58
C LEU A 616 27.97 21.10 -16.14
N SER A 617 29.04 20.87 -16.88
CA SER A 617 29.91 21.93 -17.45
C SER A 617 29.78 21.97 -18.97
N CYS A 618 29.63 23.17 -19.52
CA CYS A 618 29.68 23.44 -20.95
C CYS A 618 30.46 24.72 -21.18
N GLU A 619 31.54 24.64 -22.00
CA GLU A 619 32.45 25.74 -22.26
C GLU A 619 33.05 26.28 -20.94
N HIS A 620 32.67 27.49 -20.53
CA HIS A 620 33.18 28.17 -19.34
C HIS A 620 32.07 28.32 -18.25
N THR A 621 30.99 27.57 -18.35
CA THR A 621 29.82 27.68 -17.43
C THR A 621 29.57 26.33 -16.77
N ASP A 622 29.43 26.37 -15.45
CA ASP A 622 29.10 25.23 -14.61
C ASP A 622 27.71 25.38 -14.01
N ARG A 623 26.96 24.30 -13.96
CA ARG A 623 25.67 24.21 -13.29
C ARG A 623 25.59 22.94 -12.45
N THR A 624 24.87 23.01 -11.35
CA THR A 624 24.62 21.84 -10.52
C THR A 624 23.21 21.29 -10.81
N VAL A 625 23.14 19.99 -11.07
CA VAL A 625 21.92 19.26 -11.33
C VAL A 625 21.74 18.20 -10.26
N HIS A 626 20.55 18.12 -9.70
CA HIS A 626 20.20 17.22 -8.62
C HIS A 626 19.31 16.09 -9.13
N GLN A 627 19.81 14.85 -9.07
CA GLN A 627 19.06 13.67 -9.45
C GLN A 627 18.54 12.97 -8.21
N PHE A 628 17.23 12.71 -8.19
CA PHE A 628 16.56 11.87 -7.23
C PHE A 628 16.07 10.60 -7.91
N HIS A 629 16.66 9.47 -7.55
CA HIS A 629 16.38 8.18 -8.18
C HIS A 629 15.59 7.27 -7.21
N PHE A 630 14.29 7.18 -7.38
CA PHE A 630 13.42 6.31 -6.59
C PHE A 630 13.65 4.84 -6.97
N THR A 631 14.10 4.02 -6.01
CA THR A 631 14.56 2.63 -6.23
C THR A 631 13.50 1.59 -5.88
N GLN A 632 12.42 1.97 -5.17
CA GLN A 632 11.43 1.06 -4.59
C GLN A 632 10.17 0.88 -5.46
N TRP A 633 10.24 1.16 -6.78
CA TRP A 633 9.14 0.86 -7.69
C TRP A 633 9.24 -0.59 -8.17
N PRO A 634 8.29 -1.49 -7.80
CA PRO A 634 8.36 -2.88 -8.21
C PRO A 634 8.14 -3.04 -9.73
N ASP A 635 8.69 -4.12 -10.31
CA ASP A 635 8.44 -4.44 -11.71
C ASP A 635 6.98 -4.90 -11.89
N HIS A 636 6.30 -4.36 -12.89
CA HIS A 636 4.90 -4.63 -13.23
C HIS A 636 3.84 -4.35 -12.16
N ASP A 637 4.16 -3.58 -11.09
CA ASP A 637 3.25 -3.24 -10.00
C ASP A 637 3.35 -1.74 -9.68
N VAL A 638 2.64 -1.30 -8.63
CA VAL A 638 2.66 0.05 -8.10
C VAL A 638 3.51 0.12 -6.82
N PRO A 639 4.10 1.28 -6.49
CA PRO A 639 4.93 1.41 -5.31
C PRO A 639 4.10 1.49 -4.04
N ASP A 640 4.74 1.19 -2.91
CA ASP A 640 4.16 1.52 -1.61
C ASP A 640 3.93 3.04 -1.51
N LYS A 641 2.71 3.44 -1.14
CA LYS A 641 2.29 4.84 -1.07
C LYS A 641 3.11 5.65 -0.06
N THR A 642 3.51 5.04 1.06
CA THR A 642 4.32 5.69 2.09
C THR A 642 5.73 5.98 1.57
N HIS A 643 6.34 5.01 0.87
CA HIS A 643 7.65 5.19 0.24
C HIS A 643 7.64 6.29 -0.82
N LEU A 644 6.62 6.31 -1.70
CA LEU A 644 6.53 7.32 -2.75
C LEU A 644 6.27 8.72 -2.19
N VAL A 645 5.42 8.86 -1.16
CA VAL A 645 5.15 10.15 -0.51
C VAL A 645 6.36 10.64 0.27
N ASN A 646 7.08 9.77 0.99
CA ASN A 646 8.32 10.14 1.67
C ASN A 646 9.40 10.59 0.68
N PHE A 647 9.55 9.87 -0.43
CA PHE A 647 10.42 10.29 -1.53
C PHE A 647 10.03 11.67 -2.08
N TYR A 648 8.74 11.88 -2.38
CA TYR A 648 8.21 13.16 -2.85
C TYR A 648 8.53 14.31 -1.87
N ARG A 649 8.32 14.09 -0.56
CA ARG A 649 8.64 15.08 0.48
C ARG A 649 10.13 15.43 0.50
N LYS A 650 11.02 14.46 0.29
CA LYS A 650 12.47 14.70 0.18
C LYS A 650 12.83 15.52 -1.04
N VAL A 651 12.22 15.24 -2.19
CA VAL A 651 12.39 16.06 -3.39
C VAL A 651 11.96 17.52 -3.10
N LYS A 652 10.79 17.70 -2.47
CA LYS A 652 10.23 19.05 -2.18
C LYS A 652 10.93 19.79 -1.04
N SER A 653 11.63 19.10 -0.15
CA SER A 653 12.37 19.74 0.95
C SER A 653 13.62 20.49 0.49
N ARG A 654 14.11 20.20 -0.72
CA ARG A 654 15.26 20.89 -1.27
C ARG A 654 14.82 22.20 -1.94
N PRO A 655 15.42 23.35 -1.59
CA PRO A 655 15.20 24.59 -2.32
C PRO A 655 15.65 24.43 -3.78
N THR A 656 14.80 24.79 -4.72
CA THR A 656 15.14 24.87 -6.14
C THR A 656 15.72 26.26 -6.42
N ASN A 657 16.93 26.30 -6.95
CA ASN A 657 17.59 27.56 -7.33
C ASN A 657 17.29 27.93 -8.79
N GLY A 658 16.67 27.04 -9.55
CA GLY A 658 16.40 27.19 -10.97
C GLY A 658 14.97 27.63 -11.29
N SER A 659 14.83 28.37 -12.39
CA SER A 659 13.51 28.72 -12.98
C SER A 659 13.00 27.67 -13.96
N GLY A 660 13.80 26.62 -14.27
CA GLY A 660 13.50 25.59 -15.23
C GLY A 660 12.46 24.58 -14.76
N PRO A 661 11.90 23.79 -15.66
CA PRO A 661 10.97 22.71 -15.34
C PRO A 661 11.66 21.54 -14.63
N MET A 662 10.94 20.84 -13.76
CA MET A 662 11.40 19.58 -13.20
C MET A 662 11.31 18.48 -14.28
N VAL A 663 12.40 17.75 -14.51
CA VAL A 663 12.42 16.62 -15.44
C VAL A 663 12.05 15.34 -14.70
N VAL A 664 11.05 14.62 -15.19
CA VAL A 664 10.62 13.33 -14.63
C VAL A 664 10.63 12.26 -15.70
N HIS A 665 11.30 11.15 -15.43
CA HIS A 665 11.33 10.02 -16.34
C HIS A 665 11.22 8.66 -15.66
N CYS A 666 10.69 7.71 -16.41
CA CYS A 666 10.77 6.28 -16.10
C CYS A 666 11.38 5.54 -17.29
N SER A 667 10.84 4.43 -17.75
CA SER A 667 11.27 3.78 -19.00
C SER A 667 10.64 4.43 -20.23
N ALA A 668 9.29 4.47 -20.30
CA ALA A 668 8.54 5.08 -21.41
C ALA A 668 8.24 6.58 -21.20
N GLY A 669 8.34 7.07 -19.97
CA GLY A 669 8.02 8.45 -19.63
C GLY A 669 6.51 8.77 -19.64
N ILE A 670 5.66 7.79 -19.29
CA ILE A 670 4.19 7.94 -19.31
C ILE A 670 3.54 7.45 -18.00
N GLY A 671 3.62 6.18 -17.67
CA GLY A 671 2.89 5.60 -16.54
C GLY A 671 3.40 6.08 -15.18
N ARG A 672 4.54 5.57 -14.71
CA ARG A 672 5.19 5.95 -13.44
C ARG A 672 5.48 7.44 -13.36
N THR A 673 5.91 8.01 -14.48
CA THR A 673 6.13 9.46 -14.65
C THR A 673 4.85 10.23 -14.38
N GLY A 674 3.72 9.86 -15.00
CA GLY A 674 2.44 10.52 -14.80
C GLY A 674 1.92 10.40 -13.36
N THR A 675 2.15 9.26 -12.70
CA THR A 675 1.77 9.07 -11.29
C THR A 675 2.51 10.03 -10.36
N PHE A 676 3.82 10.23 -10.58
CA PHE A 676 4.60 11.17 -9.79
C PHE A 676 4.21 12.63 -10.05
N LEU A 677 4.00 13.01 -11.32
CA LEU A 677 3.56 14.36 -11.69
C LEU A 677 2.17 14.68 -11.13
N ALA A 678 1.25 13.71 -11.16
CA ALA A 678 -0.08 13.88 -10.57
C ALA A 678 -0.01 14.09 -9.05
N LEU A 679 0.88 13.36 -8.36
CA LEU A 679 1.10 13.59 -6.93
C LEU A 679 1.55 15.03 -6.66
N ASP A 680 2.56 15.53 -7.37
CA ASP A 680 3.06 16.90 -7.16
C ASP A 680 2.01 17.98 -7.48
N ALA A 681 1.44 17.93 -8.66
CA ALA A 681 0.49 18.96 -9.11
C ALA A 681 -0.79 19.00 -8.27
N LEU A 682 -1.40 17.85 -8.01
CA LEU A 682 -2.65 17.75 -7.27
C LEU A 682 -2.46 18.01 -5.77
N TYR A 683 -1.33 17.62 -5.20
CA TYR A 683 -1.04 17.93 -3.81
C TYR A 683 -0.87 19.44 -3.59
N GLU A 684 -0.09 20.11 -4.44
CA GLU A 684 0.09 21.57 -4.36
C GLU A 684 -1.24 22.31 -4.65
N HIS A 685 -2.02 21.87 -5.63
CA HIS A 685 -3.35 22.42 -5.92
C HIS A 685 -4.30 22.22 -4.73
N GLY A 686 -4.37 21.04 -4.18
CA GLY A 686 -5.24 20.72 -3.05
C GLY A 686 -4.88 21.46 -1.77
N LYS A 687 -3.59 21.78 -1.54
CA LYS A 687 -3.16 22.65 -0.42
C LYS A 687 -3.69 24.08 -0.54
N THR A 688 -3.78 24.60 -1.75
CA THR A 688 -4.20 25.99 -2.00
C THR A 688 -5.70 26.14 -2.10
N THR A 689 -6.39 25.19 -2.75
CA THR A 689 -7.83 25.28 -3.06
C THR A 689 -8.73 24.48 -2.11
N GLY A 690 -8.17 23.47 -1.41
CA GLY A 690 -8.94 22.52 -0.62
C GLY A 690 -9.58 21.39 -1.44
N PHE A 691 -9.36 21.34 -2.77
CA PHE A 691 -9.95 20.37 -3.67
C PHE A 691 -8.90 19.73 -4.57
N VAL A 692 -9.18 18.50 -5.01
CA VAL A 692 -8.39 17.78 -6.02
C VAL A 692 -9.32 17.19 -7.07
N ASN A 693 -8.87 17.21 -8.35
CA ASN A 693 -9.57 16.57 -9.45
C ASN A 693 -8.59 15.68 -10.25
N ILE A 694 -8.54 14.40 -9.88
CA ILE A 694 -7.57 13.46 -10.44
C ILE A 694 -7.91 13.15 -11.90
N MET A 695 -9.19 13.05 -12.22
CA MET A 695 -9.63 12.77 -13.59
C MET A 695 -9.28 13.91 -14.53
N GLU A 696 -9.61 15.13 -14.17
CA GLU A 696 -9.30 16.34 -14.93
C GLU A 696 -7.79 16.48 -15.16
N TYR A 697 -7.00 16.39 -14.09
CA TYR A 697 -5.55 16.54 -14.23
C TYR A 697 -4.91 15.42 -15.08
N THR A 698 -5.41 14.20 -14.97
CA THR A 698 -4.97 13.10 -15.85
C THR A 698 -5.32 13.38 -17.31
N HIS A 699 -6.51 13.94 -17.57
CA HIS A 699 -6.91 14.38 -18.90
C HIS A 699 -5.99 15.49 -19.41
N MET A 700 -5.72 16.52 -18.60
CA MET A 700 -4.80 17.61 -18.94
C MET A 700 -3.40 17.08 -19.33
N MET A 701 -2.83 16.17 -18.54
CA MET A 701 -1.54 15.56 -18.88
C MET A 701 -1.58 14.77 -20.19
N ARG A 702 -2.70 14.07 -20.49
CA ARG A 702 -2.86 13.32 -21.74
C ARG A 702 -3.03 14.19 -22.97
N GLN A 703 -3.45 15.44 -22.81
CA GLN A 703 -3.37 16.43 -23.86
C GLN A 703 -1.92 16.79 -24.22
N ASP A 704 -1.04 16.85 -23.22
CA ASP A 704 0.37 17.21 -23.43
C ASP A 704 1.23 15.99 -23.87
N ARG A 705 0.97 14.79 -23.30
CA ARG A 705 1.70 13.55 -23.62
C ARG A 705 0.78 12.34 -23.51
N MET A 706 0.83 11.47 -24.51
CA MET A 706 -0.03 10.29 -24.59
C MET A 706 0.04 9.40 -23.32
N ASN A 707 -1.08 8.79 -22.98
CA ASN A 707 -1.17 7.72 -21.96
C ASN A 707 -0.51 8.05 -20.60
N MET A 708 -0.46 9.32 -20.21
CA MET A 708 0.01 9.67 -18.86
C MET A 708 -0.89 8.98 -17.83
N ILE A 709 -0.28 8.29 -16.85
CA ILE A 709 -0.93 7.33 -15.95
C ILE A 709 -1.55 6.18 -16.79
N GLN A 710 -0.75 5.17 -17.05
CA GLN A 710 -1.02 4.19 -18.10
C GLN A 710 -2.01 3.10 -17.69
N THR A 711 -2.04 2.71 -16.40
CA THR A 711 -2.84 1.59 -15.91
C THR A 711 -3.85 2.01 -14.85
N VAL A 712 -4.89 1.20 -14.65
CA VAL A 712 -5.91 1.41 -13.61
C VAL A 712 -5.29 1.41 -12.22
N GLU A 713 -4.28 0.55 -11.99
CA GLU A 713 -3.56 0.45 -10.72
C GLU A 713 -2.79 1.75 -10.44
N GLN A 714 -2.11 2.30 -11.44
CA GLN A 714 -1.44 3.61 -11.34
C GLN A 714 -2.43 4.75 -11.07
N TYR A 715 -3.60 4.72 -11.74
CA TYR A 715 -4.66 5.70 -11.49
C TYR A 715 -5.20 5.61 -10.06
N ALA A 716 -5.45 4.40 -9.56
CA ALA A 716 -5.84 4.18 -8.18
C ALA A 716 -4.74 4.61 -7.19
N THR A 717 -3.47 4.39 -7.56
CA THR A 717 -2.31 4.80 -6.75
C THR A 717 -2.25 6.32 -6.57
N VAL A 718 -2.66 7.13 -7.55
CA VAL A 718 -2.73 8.59 -7.38
C VAL A 718 -3.66 8.96 -6.22
N TYR A 719 -4.81 8.31 -6.09
CA TYR A 719 -5.70 8.50 -4.94
C TYR A 719 -5.01 8.11 -3.63
N ASP A 720 -4.34 6.96 -3.60
CA ASP A 720 -3.68 6.45 -2.39
C ASP A 720 -2.54 7.35 -1.91
N VAL A 721 -1.71 7.83 -2.82
CA VAL A 721 -0.59 8.72 -2.47
C VAL A 721 -1.06 10.11 -2.08
N LEU A 722 -2.14 10.62 -2.67
CA LEU A 722 -2.74 11.88 -2.24
C LEU A 722 -3.39 11.75 -0.85
N VAL A 723 -4.12 10.66 -0.59
CA VAL A 723 -4.63 10.36 0.76
C VAL A 723 -3.49 10.31 1.75
N GLU A 724 -2.41 9.59 1.46
CA GLU A 724 -1.22 9.51 2.31
C GLU A 724 -0.60 10.89 2.52
N ALA A 725 -0.40 11.67 1.45
CA ALA A 725 0.23 12.98 1.52
C ALA A 725 -0.57 14.00 2.36
N PHE A 726 -1.91 14.00 2.27
CA PHE A 726 -2.78 14.90 3.00
C PHE A 726 -3.10 14.45 4.43
N THR A 727 -3.14 13.15 4.68
CA THR A 727 -3.60 12.64 5.98
C THR A 727 -2.48 12.27 6.94
N VAL A 728 -1.30 11.93 6.43
CA VAL A 728 -0.16 11.49 7.24
C VAL A 728 0.81 12.65 7.42
N PRO A 729 1.18 13.01 8.66
CA PRO A 729 2.15 14.07 8.89
C PRO A 729 3.56 13.67 8.42
N GLN A 730 4.40 14.67 8.21
CA GLN A 730 5.83 14.46 8.09
C GLN A 730 6.41 14.28 9.50
N SER A 731 6.83 13.08 9.84
CA SER A 731 7.31 12.69 11.16
C SER A 731 8.82 12.49 11.24
N ALA A 732 9.50 12.36 10.09
CA ALA A 732 10.94 12.20 10.06
C ALA A 732 11.66 13.43 10.61
N ILE A 733 12.50 13.23 11.64
CA ILE A 733 13.30 14.25 12.32
C ILE A 733 14.77 14.02 11.98
N PRO A 734 15.52 15.03 11.49
CA PRO A 734 16.96 14.91 11.33
C PRO A 734 17.63 14.48 12.63
N ARG A 735 18.55 13.51 12.57
CA ARG A 735 19.25 12.95 13.75
C ARG A 735 19.79 14.03 14.69
N GLN A 736 20.43 15.05 14.15
CA GLN A 736 21.01 16.17 14.91
C GLN A 736 19.96 17.02 15.66
N ASN A 737 18.72 17.03 15.22
CA ASN A 737 17.64 17.84 15.81
C ASN A 737 16.77 17.06 16.78
N PHE A 738 16.89 15.74 16.82
CA PHE A 738 15.96 14.85 17.55
C PHE A 738 15.88 15.18 19.04
N LEU A 739 17.03 15.33 19.71
CA LEU A 739 17.06 15.63 21.15
C LEU A 739 16.41 16.98 21.50
N ASN A 740 16.48 17.95 20.59
CA ASN A 740 15.92 19.29 20.79
C ASN A 740 14.40 19.34 20.46
N MET A 741 13.93 18.44 19.63
CA MET A 741 12.52 18.40 19.18
C MET A 741 11.66 17.45 20.01
N LEU A 742 12.27 16.66 20.89
CA LEU A 742 11.55 15.68 21.70
C LEU A 742 10.72 16.36 22.78
N ASP A 743 9.39 16.34 22.58
CA ASP A 743 8.37 16.85 23.50
C ASP A 743 7.26 15.79 23.68
N SER A 744 6.76 15.65 24.90
CA SER A 744 5.66 14.73 25.22
C SER A 744 4.42 14.98 24.38
N ARG A 745 4.13 16.23 24.03
CA ARG A 745 3.01 16.61 23.14
C ARG A 745 3.20 16.12 21.69
N LEU A 746 4.45 16.02 21.22
CA LEU A 746 4.76 15.42 19.92
C LEU A 746 4.40 13.94 19.95
N ILE A 747 4.90 13.23 20.95
CA ILE A 747 4.69 11.78 21.12
C ILE A 747 3.19 11.47 21.22
N GLU A 748 2.45 12.22 22.04
CA GLU A 748 1.00 12.04 22.19
C GLU A 748 0.25 12.26 20.87
N ARG A 749 0.56 13.33 20.13
CA ARG A 749 -0.05 13.62 18.82
C ARG A 749 0.26 12.54 17.79
N GLU A 750 1.51 12.07 17.75
CA GLU A 750 1.89 11.02 16.80
C GLU A 750 1.25 9.68 17.18
N TYR A 751 1.19 9.34 18.47
CA TYR A 751 0.51 8.13 18.91
C TYR A 751 -0.99 8.17 18.59
N GLN A 752 -1.67 9.29 18.85
CA GLN A 752 -3.08 9.44 18.47
C GLN A 752 -3.26 9.26 16.96
N LYS A 753 -2.37 9.88 16.19
CA LYS A 753 -2.40 9.72 14.72
C LYS A 753 -2.09 8.30 14.26
N LEU A 754 -1.22 7.60 14.96
CA LEU A 754 -0.95 6.18 14.73
C LEU A 754 -2.21 5.32 14.94
N GLN A 755 -3.01 5.61 15.97
CA GLN A 755 -4.28 4.93 16.22
C GLN A 755 -5.32 5.26 15.13
N ASP A 756 -5.44 6.53 14.72
CA ASP A 756 -6.37 6.96 13.66
C ASP A 756 -6.08 6.29 12.32
N LEU A 757 -4.80 6.04 12.05
CA LEU A 757 -4.31 5.43 10.79
C LEU A 757 -4.12 3.91 10.89
N LYS A 758 -4.44 3.31 12.04
CA LYS A 758 -4.27 1.88 12.24
C LYS A 758 -4.96 1.07 11.14
N PRO A 759 -4.24 0.13 10.49
CA PRO A 759 -4.80 -0.63 9.40
C PRO A 759 -5.97 -1.50 9.87
N THR A 760 -7.10 -1.39 9.21
CA THR A 760 -8.22 -2.33 9.36
C THR A 760 -7.94 -3.54 8.48
N ILE A 761 -7.46 -4.62 9.08
CA ILE A 761 -7.15 -5.85 8.35
C ILE A 761 -8.38 -6.74 8.37
N GLU A 762 -8.79 -7.22 7.19
CA GLU A 762 -9.91 -8.14 7.06
C GLU A 762 -9.65 -9.47 7.78
N ALA A 763 -10.69 -10.01 8.42
CA ALA A 763 -10.58 -11.26 9.20
C ALA A 763 -10.16 -12.48 8.36
N ASN A 764 -10.34 -12.42 7.03
CA ASN A 764 -9.91 -13.44 6.07
C ASN A 764 -8.38 -13.49 5.85
N LYS A 765 -7.64 -12.50 6.32
CA LYS A 765 -6.18 -12.43 6.24
C LYS A 765 -5.45 -13.16 7.38
N PHE A 766 -6.17 -13.85 8.25
CA PHE A 766 -5.65 -14.61 9.38
C PHE A 766 -6.14 -16.07 9.38
N GLN A 767 -6.43 -16.63 8.20
CA GLN A 767 -7.05 -17.95 8.08
C GLN A 767 -6.11 -19.08 8.49
N ALA A 768 -4.83 -18.98 8.15
CA ALA A 768 -3.85 -20.00 8.48
C ALA A 768 -3.78 -20.27 10.00
N GLY A 769 -3.76 -19.20 10.82
CA GLY A 769 -3.73 -19.33 12.28
C GLY A 769 -5.02 -19.88 12.89
N LYS A 770 -6.15 -19.74 12.20
CA LYS A 770 -7.49 -20.19 12.65
C LYS A 770 -7.82 -21.64 12.25
N ARG A 771 -7.00 -22.28 11.40
CA ARG A 771 -7.21 -23.69 11.02
C ARG A 771 -7.11 -24.59 12.25
N LYS A 772 -7.95 -25.62 12.33
CA LYS A 772 -8.02 -26.55 13.49
C LYS A 772 -6.67 -27.10 13.88
N GLU A 773 -5.84 -27.47 12.90
CA GLU A 773 -4.51 -28.01 13.08
C GLU A 773 -3.49 -26.98 13.62
N ASN A 774 -3.79 -25.69 13.51
CA ASN A 774 -2.88 -24.59 13.87
C ASN A 774 -3.29 -23.86 15.16
N VAL A 775 -4.53 -23.99 15.60
CA VAL A 775 -5.04 -23.29 16.81
C VAL A 775 -4.18 -23.60 18.02
N SER A 776 -3.79 -24.87 18.22
CA SER A 776 -2.94 -25.28 19.34
C SER A 776 -1.47 -24.81 19.26
N LYS A 777 -1.05 -24.31 18.10
CA LYS A 777 0.28 -23.72 17.88
C LYS A 777 0.37 -22.25 18.27
N ASN A 778 -0.76 -21.58 18.58
CA ASN A 778 -0.80 -20.18 18.96
C ASN A 778 -0.83 -20.03 20.48
N ALA A 779 0.17 -19.36 21.05
CA ALA A 779 0.21 -19.06 22.49
C ALA A 779 -0.93 -18.13 22.90
N VAL A 780 -1.29 -17.17 22.03
CA VAL A 780 -2.39 -16.23 22.23
C VAL A 780 -3.29 -16.24 21.01
N GLN A 781 -4.58 -16.59 21.21
CA GLN A 781 -5.50 -16.86 20.10
C GLN A 781 -5.90 -15.64 19.26
N ASN A 782 -5.77 -14.44 19.79
CA ASN A 782 -6.07 -13.19 19.08
C ASN A 782 -4.82 -12.49 18.50
N ILE A 783 -3.62 -13.06 18.70
CA ILE A 783 -2.37 -12.58 18.10
C ILE A 783 -1.93 -13.60 17.03
N LEU A 784 -2.44 -13.41 15.83
CA LEU A 784 -2.20 -14.31 14.70
C LEU A 784 -1.33 -13.63 13.63
N PRO A 785 -0.52 -14.39 12.89
CA PRO A 785 0.21 -13.86 11.77
C PRO A 785 -0.72 -13.56 10.60
N HIS A 786 -0.47 -12.46 9.91
CA HIS A 786 -1.15 -12.14 8.66
C HIS A 786 -0.71 -13.14 7.58
N ASP A 787 -1.65 -13.72 6.85
CA ASP A 787 -1.39 -14.81 5.91
C ASP A 787 -0.41 -14.42 4.78
N ASP A 788 -0.44 -13.16 4.32
CA ASP A 788 0.44 -12.66 3.27
C ASP A 788 1.88 -12.42 3.77
N TYR A 789 2.10 -12.36 5.08
CA TYR A 789 3.40 -12.01 5.69
C TYR A 789 3.97 -13.08 6.61
N ARG A 790 3.31 -14.22 6.73
CA ARG A 790 3.86 -15.33 7.50
C ARG A 790 4.99 -16.04 6.74
N PRO A 791 6.04 -16.46 7.40
CA PRO A 791 6.98 -17.41 6.82
C PRO A 791 6.32 -18.79 6.70
N TYR A 792 6.71 -19.53 5.69
CA TYR A 792 6.33 -20.93 5.47
C TYR A 792 7.49 -21.82 5.90
N LEU A 793 7.21 -22.84 6.72
CA LEU A 793 8.21 -23.83 7.08
C LEU A 793 8.36 -24.85 5.97
N MET A 794 9.59 -25.14 5.57
CA MET A 794 9.94 -26.19 4.57
C MET A 794 10.54 -27.41 5.24
N SER A 795 11.28 -27.24 6.34
CA SER A 795 11.97 -28.28 7.10
C SER A 795 11.20 -28.74 8.33
N TYR A 796 9.85 -28.76 8.28
CA TYR A 796 9.02 -29.22 9.40
C TYR A 796 9.09 -30.74 9.61
N GLY A 797 8.88 -31.18 10.85
CA GLY A 797 8.88 -32.61 11.22
C GLY A 797 7.64 -33.35 10.72
N ARG A 798 7.66 -34.71 10.82
CA ARG A 798 6.58 -35.58 10.33
C ARG A 798 5.21 -35.30 10.98
N SER A 799 5.20 -34.79 12.21
CA SER A 799 4.00 -34.46 13.00
C SER A 799 3.58 -32.99 12.88
N SER A 800 4.26 -32.17 12.07
CA SER A 800 4.00 -30.75 11.90
C SER A 800 3.61 -30.41 10.48
N ASN A 801 3.30 -29.13 10.24
CA ASN A 801 2.95 -28.58 8.94
C ASN A 801 3.75 -27.29 8.68
N ASP A 802 3.46 -26.57 7.60
CA ASP A 802 4.12 -25.33 7.17
C ASP A 802 3.86 -24.11 8.06
N TYR A 803 3.07 -24.24 9.13
CA TYR A 803 2.62 -23.13 9.96
C TYR A 803 3.44 -22.95 11.24
N ILE A 804 3.82 -21.70 11.45
CA ILE A 804 4.29 -21.17 12.72
C ILE A 804 3.67 -19.81 12.97
N ASN A 805 3.37 -19.42 14.22
CA ASN A 805 2.92 -18.07 14.55
C ASN A 805 4.09 -17.10 14.49
N ALA A 806 4.48 -16.73 13.29
CA ALA A 806 5.54 -15.77 13.01
C ALA A 806 5.14 -14.82 11.88
N VAL A 807 5.70 -13.63 11.88
CA VAL A 807 5.58 -12.64 10.80
C VAL A 807 6.95 -12.21 10.31
N LYS A 808 7.04 -11.95 9.02
CA LYS A 808 8.24 -11.45 8.34
C LYS A 808 8.14 -9.95 8.15
N ILE A 809 9.09 -9.22 8.70
CA ILE A 809 9.20 -7.77 8.61
C ILE A 809 10.45 -7.47 7.78
N PRO A 810 10.33 -6.78 6.63
CA PRO A 810 11.49 -6.42 5.84
C PRO A 810 12.32 -5.35 6.57
N SER A 811 13.62 -5.52 6.57
CA SER A 811 14.60 -4.51 6.97
C SER A 811 14.75 -3.46 5.85
N PHE A 812 15.37 -2.34 6.13
CA PHE A 812 15.72 -1.34 5.13
C PHE A 812 16.93 -1.75 4.28
N ARG A 813 17.68 -2.76 4.69
CA ARG A 813 18.78 -3.35 3.92
C ARG A 813 18.26 -4.48 3.04
N GLU A 814 18.70 -4.51 1.79
CA GLU A 814 18.23 -5.50 0.81
C GLU A 814 18.59 -6.93 1.26
N GLY A 815 17.64 -7.84 1.16
CA GLY A 815 17.79 -9.26 1.51
C GLY A 815 17.61 -9.59 2.98
N LYS A 816 17.77 -8.64 3.90
CA LYS A 816 17.64 -8.83 5.34
C LYS A 816 16.16 -8.77 5.77
N ASN A 817 15.76 -9.68 6.67
CA ASN A 817 14.42 -9.69 7.25
C ASN A 817 14.50 -9.90 8.76
N ILE A 818 13.52 -9.34 9.46
CA ILE A 818 13.28 -9.61 10.87
C ILE A 818 12.10 -10.56 10.96
N LEU A 819 12.33 -11.76 11.49
CA LEU A 819 11.29 -12.75 11.77
C LEU A 819 10.84 -12.58 13.22
N VAL A 820 9.58 -12.26 13.42
CA VAL A 820 9.02 -12.08 14.77
C VAL A 820 8.10 -13.23 15.09
N THR A 821 8.39 -13.95 16.16
CA THR A 821 7.61 -15.11 16.60
C THR A 821 7.35 -15.12 18.10
N GLN A 822 6.32 -15.83 18.50
CA GLN A 822 6.05 -16.12 19.90
C GLN A 822 7.12 -17.07 20.48
N TYR A 823 7.28 -17.09 21.81
CA TYR A 823 8.08 -18.10 22.50
C TYR A 823 7.50 -19.49 22.18
N PRO A 824 8.32 -20.47 21.82
CA PRO A 824 7.80 -21.75 21.37
C PRO A 824 7.06 -22.49 22.49
N LEU A 825 5.92 -23.06 22.15
CA LEU A 825 5.25 -24.04 22.99
C LEU A 825 6.01 -25.38 22.85
N GLN A 826 5.86 -26.29 23.81
CA GLN A 826 6.51 -27.61 23.75
C GLN A 826 6.29 -28.33 22.41
N SER A 827 5.09 -28.19 21.82
CA SER A 827 4.75 -28.77 20.52
C SER A 827 5.34 -28.02 19.32
N THR A 828 5.86 -26.80 19.50
CA THR A 828 6.34 -25.94 18.41
C THR A 828 7.84 -25.61 18.49
N ILE A 829 8.59 -26.24 19.40
CA ILE A 829 10.05 -26.08 19.49
C ILE A 829 10.71 -26.49 18.16
N GLY A 830 10.24 -27.59 17.56
CA GLY A 830 10.73 -28.04 16.25
C GLY A 830 10.43 -27.05 15.14
N ASP A 831 9.26 -26.40 15.17
CA ASP A 831 8.85 -25.40 14.19
C ASP A 831 9.73 -24.13 14.29
N LEU A 832 10.14 -23.74 15.50
CA LEU A 832 11.08 -22.63 15.69
C LEU A 832 12.44 -22.90 15.02
N TRP A 833 12.99 -24.10 15.22
CA TRP A 833 14.27 -24.47 14.59
C TRP A 833 14.16 -24.58 13.07
N SER A 834 13.01 -25.03 12.56
CA SER A 834 12.71 -25.00 11.13
C SER A 834 12.66 -23.56 10.59
N LEU A 835 12.00 -22.65 11.30
CA LEU A 835 11.94 -21.22 10.94
C LEU A 835 13.34 -20.61 10.80
N ILE A 836 14.21 -20.86 11.80
CA ILE A 836 15.58 -20.34 11.83
C ILE A 836 16.41 -20.93 10.67
N TYR A 837 16.29 -22.21 10.45
CA TYR A 837 17.03 -22.93 9.42
C TYR A 837 16.61 -22.54 8.01
N ASP A 838 15.30 -22.50 7.74
CA ASP A 838 14.73 -22.24 6.42
C ASP A 838 14.91 -20.79 5.96
N ASN A 839 15.07 -19.84 6.89
CA ASN A 839 15.31 -18.42 6.59
C ASN A 839 16.77 -17.99 6.79
N ASP A 840 17.69 -18.93 6.96
CA ASP A 840 19.13 -18.70 7.14
C ASP A 840 19.46 -17.67 8.26
N CYS A 841 18.71 -17.71 9.37
CA CYS A 841 18.96 -16.82 10.48
C CYS A 841 20.17 -17.25 11.28
N ARG A 842 21.12 -16.35 11.50
CA ARG A 842 22.30 -16.57 12.35
C ARG A 842 22.28 -15.77 13.63
N THR A 843 21.32 -14.88 13.80
CA THR A 843 21.12 -14.15 15.04
C THR A 843 19.71 -14.40 15.58
N MET A 844 19.64 -14.72 16.87
CA MET A 844 18.41 -14.89 17.63
C MET A 844 18.38 -13.91 18.78
N VAL A 845 17.30 -13.17 18.95
CA VAL A 845 17.06 -12.25 20.06
C VAL A 845 15.88 -12.76 20.87
N ILE A 846 16.11 -13.04 22.13
CA ILE A 846 15.11 -13.55 23.08
C ILE A 846 14.83 -12.48 24.12
N LEU A 847 13.58 -12.03 24.20
CA LEU A 847 13.09 -11.00 25.13
C LEU A 847 12.31 -11.63 26.30
N GLU A 848 12.67 -12.83 26.66
CA GLU A 848 12.13 -13.65 27.74
C GLU A 848 13.26 -14.36 28.47
N LYS A 849 12.96 -14.90 29.65
CA LYS A 849 13.88 -15.83 30.31
C LYS A 849 14.10 -17.07 29.45
N LEU A 850 15.33 -17.46 29.39
CA LEU A 850 15.74 -18.64 28.61
C LEU A 850 15.22 -19.92 29.27
N ASP A 851 14.60 -20.80 28.48
CA ASP A 851 14.19 -22.13 28.87
C ASP A 851 15.18 -23.17 28.31
N GLU A 852 15.61 -24.09 29.19
CA GLU A 852 16.54 -25.17 28.85
C GLU A 852 15.98 -26.14 27.83
N ASP A 853 14.66 -26.30 27.76
CA ASP A 853 13.98 -27.11 26.75
C ASP A 853 14.10 -26.54 25.33
N VAL A 854 14.34 -25.22 25.20
CA VAL A 854 14.51 -24.55 23.92
C VAL A 854 15.98 -24.47 23.52
N ILE A 855 16.84 -24.05 24.45
CA ILE A 855 18.29 -23.92 24.23
C ILE A 855 19.05 -24.63 25.34
N PRO A 856 20.03 -25.50 25.00
CA PRO A 856 20.82 -26.26 25.98
C PRO A 856 21.51 -25.35 27.00
N SER A 857 21.37 -25.66 28.30
CA SER A 857 21.93 -24.88 29.40
C SER A 857 23.46 -24.93 29.47
N ASN A 858 24.06 -26.03 28.98
CA ASN A 858 25.50 -26.22 29.02
C ASN A 858 26.03 -26.93 27.77
N THR A 859 27.35 -26.99 27.62
CA THR A 859 28.05 -27.57 26.47
C THR A 859 27.89 -29.09 26.33
N TYR A 860 27.46 -29.79 27.37
CA TYR A 860 27.28 -31.27 27.36
C TYR A 860 25.83 -31.63 26.97
N HIS A 861 24.87 -30.77 27.10
CA HIS A 861 23.48 -30.97 26.67
C HIS A 861 23.33 -30.74 25.17
N ARG A 862 22.80 -31.74 24.48
CA ARG A 862 22.37 -31.62 23.08
C ARG A 862 20.88 -31.83 23.02
N PHE A 863 20.20 -30.85 22.47
CA PHE A 863 18.79 -30.98 22.13
C PHE A 863 18.68 -31.63 20.74
N SER A 864 17.80 -32.56 20.56
CA SER A 864 17.56 -33.20 19.26
C SER A 864 16.07 -33.38 19.06
N ASN A 865 15.52 -32.76 18.03
CA ASN A 865 14.17 -33.03 17.55
C ASN A 865 14.22 -33.90 16.28
N ASP A 866 13.11 -34.08 15.58
CA ASP A 866 13.01 -34.92 14.36
C ASP A 866 14.06 -34.58 13.30
N ASN A 867 14.34 -33.29 13.07
CA ASN A 867 15.15 -32.81 11.96
C ASN A 867 16.48 -32.18 12.39
N PHE A 868 16.59 -31.67 13.62
CA PHE A 868 17.72 -30.84 14.04
C PHE A 868 18.45 -31.37 15.26
N ILE A 869 19.72 -31.04 15.34
CA ILE A 869 20.57 -31.21 16.52
C ILE A 869 21.09 -29.82 16.89
N ILE A 870 20.82 -29.40 18.12
CA ILE A 870 21.26 -28.15 18.69
C ILE A 870 22.26 -28.43 19.81
N SER A 871 23.41 -27.77 19.76
CA SER A 871 24.43 -27.88 20.77
C SER A 871 25.00 -26.50 21.12
N ARG A 872 25.43 -26.34 22.35
CA ARG A 872 26.08 -25.09 22.80
C ARG A 872 27.60 -25.19 22.61
N ASN A 873 28.19 -24.13 22.00
CA ASN A 873 29.60 -24.17 21.58
C ASN A 873 30.61 -23.67 22.63
N SER A 874 30.16 -22.89 23.64
CA SER A 874 31.07 -22.38 24.65
C SER A 874 30.48 -22.37 26.06
N SER A 875 31.35 -22.57 27.06
CA SER A 875 31.06 -22.42 28.49
C SER A 875 31.10 -20.95 28.95
N ASN A 876 31.65 -20.03 28.15
CA ASN A 876 31.74 -18.63 28.49
C ASN A 876 30.39 -17.96 28.26
N VAL A 877 29.67 -17.72 29.34
CA VAL A 877 28.48 -16.91 29.40
C VAL A 877 28.91 -15.48 29.68
N LEU A 878 29.00 -14.66 28.67
CA LEU A 878 28.66 -13.25 28.85
C LEU A 878 27.18 -13.26 29.19
N GLN A 879 26.75 -12.65 30.26
CA GLN A 879 25.37 -12.71 30.82
C GLN A 879 24.24 -12.58 29.79
N ASP A 880 24.51 -11.96 28.63
CA ASP A 880 23.51 -11.58 27.61
C ASP A 880 23.77 -12.19 26.22
N LYS A 881 24.88 -12.94 25.97
CA LYS A 881 25.24 -13.46 24.65
C LYS A 881 25.79 -14.87 24.73
N LEU A 882 25.26 -15.78 23.93
CA LEU A 882 25.76 -17.15 23.81
C LEU A 882 25.79 -17.59 22.34
N THR A 883 26.60 -18.60 22.02
CA THR A 883 26.64 -19.18 20.66
C THR A 883 26.26 -20.64 20.72
N ILE A 884 25.33 -21.02 19.83
CA ILE A 884 24.88 -22.39 19.64
C ILE A 884 25.20 -22.86 18.21
N SER A 885 25.26 -24.18 18.03
CA SER A 885 25.41 -24.81 16.73
C SER A 885 24.12 -25.52 16.36
N LEU A 886 23.55 -25.16 15.19
CA LEU A 886 22.38 -25.80 14.61
C LEU A 886 22.82 -26.68 13.44
N ARG A 887 22.45 -27.96 13.46
CA ARG A 887 22.73 -28.91 12.40
C ARG A 887 21.48 -29.68 11.99
N HIS A 888 21.17 -29.70 10.73
CA HIS A 888 20.14 -30.57 10.18
C HIS A 888 20.67 -32.03 10.17
N LYS A 889 19.91 -33.02 10.67
CA LYS A 889 20.35 -34.42 10.82
C LYS A 889 20.86 -35.04 9.53
N ASN A 890 20.28 -34.67 8.39
CA ASN A 890 20.63 -35.20 7.08
C ASN A 890 21.78 -34.42 6.41
N LYS A 891 22.36 -33.41 7.07
CA LYS A 891 23.48 -32.62 6.54
C LYS A 891 24.65 -32.64 7.54
N LYS A 892 25.88 -32.55 7.01
CA LYS A 892 27.11 -32.49 7.82
C LYS A 892 27.42 -31.09 8.33
N GLU A 893 26.89 -30.07 7.64
CA GLU A 893 27.15 -28.69 7.90
C GLU A 893 26.50 -28.24 9.22
N GLU A 894 27.30 -27.63 10.07
CA GLU A 894 26.88 -27.00 11.31
C GLU A 894 26.82 -25.47 11.11
N ARG A 895 25.70 -24.87 11.52
CA ARG A 895 25.48 -23.44 11.40
C ARG A 895 25.59 -22.80 12.78
N PRO A 896 26.55 -21.88 13.01
CA PRO A 896 26.63 -21.13 14.26
C PRO A 896 25.48 -20.12 14.31
N ILE A 897 24.85 -19.99 15.48
CA ILE A 897 23.81 -19.02 15.75
C ILE A 897 24.20 -18.25 17.01
N THR A 898 24.23 -16.94 16.91
CA THR A 898 24.45 -16.03 18.02
C THR A 898 23.10 -15.74 18.68
N VAL A 899 22.98 -15.99 19.96
CA VAL A 899 21.77 -15.77 20.74
C VAL A 899 22.03 -14.63 21.72
N PHE A 900 21.18 -13.61 21.68
CA PHE A 900 21.11 -12.52 22.62
C PHE A 900 19.89 -12.70 23.53
N VAL A 901 20.06 -12.57 24.84
CA VAL A 901 18.97 -12.71 25.81
C VAL A 901 18.85 -11.43 26.61
N TYR A 902 17.68 -10.81 26.57
CA TYR A 902 17.38 -9.64 27.38
C TYR A 902 16.69 -10.04 28.68
N ASN A 903 17.39 -9.90 29.79
CA ASN A 903 16.93 -10.38 31.10
C ASN A 903 16.29 -9.28 31.98
N ASP A 904 16.43 -8.00 31.62
CA ASP A 904 15.91 -6.85 32.39
C ASP A 904 14.46 -6.49 31.99
N TRP A 905 13.61 -7.52 31.96
CA TRP A 905 12.18 -7.34 31.66
C TRP A 905 11.34 -8.13 32.68
N GLY A 906 10.57 -7.43 33.50
CA GLY A 906 9.72 -8.07 34.52
C GLY A 906 8.68 -9.01 33.88
N ASP A 907 8.38 -10.12 34.55
CA ASP A 907 7.56 -11.22 33.98
C ASP A 907 6.18 -10.78 33.47
N ASN A 908 5.55 -9.79 34.12
CA ASN A 908 4.22 -9.27 33.78
C ASN A 908 4.25 -7.84 33.23
N ASN A 909 5.42 -7.25 33.02
CA ASN A 909 5.54 -5.88 32.55
C ASN A 909 5.40 -5.81 31.03
N MET A 910 4.62 -4.86 30.54
CA MET A 910 4.49 -4.58 29.11
C MET A 910 5.71 -3.84 28.55
N MET A 911 6.53 -3.23 29.40
CA MET A 911 7.73 -2.48 29.06
C MET A 911 8.95 -2.99 29.82
N PRO A 912 10.16 -2.78 29.28
CA PRO A 912 11.41 -3.02 29.99
C PRO A 912 11.51 -2.17 31.24
N ASN A 913 12.31 -2.62 32.22
CA ASN A 913 12.50 -1.89 33.49
C ASN A 913 13.29 -0.58 33.30
N SER A 914 14.15 -0.51 32.26
CA SER A 914 15.03 0.64 32.04
C SER A 914 15.25 0.89 30.55
N THR A 915 15.12 2.16 30.17
CA THR A 915 15.47 2.63 28.81
C THR A 915 16.94 2.48 28.51
N LYS A 916 17.79 2.71 29.52
CA LYS A 916 19.26 2.61 29.38
C LYS A 916 19.69 1.15 29.11
N THR A 917 19.21 0.19 29.89
CA THR A 917 19.58 -1.22 29.68
C THR A 917 19.10 -1.74 28.34
N MET A 918 17.93 -1.27 27.86
CA MET A 918 17.45 -1.57 26.52
C MET A 918 18.35 -0.93 25.45
N ALA A 919 18.77 0.32 25.64
CA ALA A 919 19.68 1.01 24.73
C ALA A 919 21.03 0.28 24.62
N ASP A 920 21.63 -0.09 25.76
CA ASP A 920 22.87 -0.85 25.80
C ASP A 920 22.73 -2.23 25.11
N PHE A 921 21.59 -2.88 25.28
CA PHE A 921 21.29 -4.15 24.64
C PHE A 921 21.14 -3.99 23.11
N MET A 922 20.41 -2.98 22.67
CA MET A 922 20.25 -2.66 21.24
C MET A 922 21.60 -2.41 20.57
N GLU A 923 22.50 -1.65 21.22
CA GLU A 923 23.85 -1.39 20.71
C GLU A 923 24.65 -2.69 20.53
N LYS A 924 24.61 -3.61 21.51
CA LYS A 924 25.28 -4.92 21.43
C LYS A 924 24.76 -5.76 20.28
N VAL A 925 23.44 -5.83 20.10
CA VAL A 925 22.80 -6.59 19.01
C VAL A 925 23.16 -5.98 17.67
N SER A 926 22.97 -4.65 17.53
CA SER A 926 23.23 -3.92 16.28
C SER A 926 24.67 -4.07 15.80
N ARG A 927 25.67 -3.99 16.69
CA ARG A 927 27.09 -4.21 16.32
C ARG A 927 27.31 -5.59 15.67
N THR A 928 26.64 -6.63 16.13
CA THR A 928 26.78 -7.97 15.57
C THR A 928 26.01 -8.13 14.26
N THR A 929 24.81 -7.58 14.16
CA THR A 929 23.90 -7.78 13.02
C THR A 929 24.20 -6.87 11.83
N ARG A 930 24.98 -5.80 12.04
CA ARG A 930 25.38 -4.86 10.97
C ARG A 930 26.47 -5.43 10.05
N GLU A 931 27.38 -6.24 10.63
CA GLU A 931 28.46 -6.86 9.86
C GLU A 931 27.94 -8.00 8.98
N ASP A 932 26.91 -8.71 9.47
CA ASP A 932 26.31 -9.86 8.79
C ASP A 932 24.96 -9.42 8.19
N ASN A 933 24.85 -9.13 6.92
CA ASN A 933 23.58 -8.74 6.26
C ASN A 933 22.53 -9.88 6.24
N GLU A 934 22.37 -10.58 7.39
CA GLU A 934 21.58 -11.78 7.54
C GLU A 934 20.26 -11.52 8.28
N SER A 935 19.27 -12.36 8.01
CA SER A 935 17.96 -12.30 8.70
C SER A 935 18.14 -12.65 10.20
N ILE A 936 17.36 -11.96 11.05
CA ILE A 936 17.33 -12.19 12.48
C ILE A 936 15.97 -12.75 12.92
N VAL A 937 15.94 -13.52 14.01
CA VAL A 937 14.68 -13.92 14.63
C VAL A 937 14.55 -13.27 16.01
N VAL A 938 13.40 -12.66 16.28
CA VAL A 938 13.07 -11.97 17.55
C VAL A 938 11.89 -12.69 18.20
N ILE A 939 12.07 -13.03 19.48
CA ILE A 939 11.18 -13.92 20.21
C ILE A 939 10.76 -13.28 21.53
N CYS A 940 9.46 -13.25 21.81
CA CYS A 940 8.93 -12.96 23.12
C CYS A 940 7.70 -13.84 23.38
N ARG A 941 7.13 -13.82 24.58
CA ARG A 941 6.03 -14.69 25.03
C ARG A 941 4.91 -14.84 24.00
N ASP A 942 4.41 -13.72 23.50
CA ASP A 942 3.27 -13.64 22.57
C ASP A 942 3.68 -13.32 21.14
N GLY A 943 4.96 -13.12 20.87
CA GLY A 943 5.48 -12.69 19.58
C GLY A 943 5.02 -11.29 19.15
N CYS A 944 4.62 -10.44 20.09
CA CYS A 944 4.03 -9.14 19.81
C CYS A 944 4.49 -8.04 20.77
N THR A 945 4.09 -8.13 22.05
CA THR A 945 4.18 -7.04 23.02
C THR A 945 5.61 -6.52 23.19
N ARG A 946 6.56 -7.40 23.50
CA ARG A 946 7.97 -7.04 23.70
C ARG A 946 8.72 -6.91 22.38
N CYS A 947 8.39 -7.80 21.42
CA CYS A 947 8.98 -7.76 20.08
C CYS A 947 8.69 -6.45 19.36
N GLY A 948 7.51 -5.85 19.55
CA GLY A 948 7.14 -4.58 18.92
C GLY A 948 8.09 -3.44 19.28
N ILE A 949 8.50 -3.33 20.56
CA ILE A 949 9.46 -2.32 21.01
C ILE A 949 10.84 -2.57 20.38
N PHE A 950 11.35 -3.81 20.50
CA PHE A 950 12.67 -4.15 19.96
C PHE A 950 12.76 -3.92 18.45
N VAL A 951 11.78 -4.43 17.69
CA VAL A 951 11.78 -4.30 16.22
C VAL A 951 11.65 -2.85 15.78
N THR A 952 10.86 -2.04 16.49
CA THR A 952 10.77 -0.61 16.19
C THR A 952 12.12 0.07 16.39
N LEU A 953 12.79 -0.18 17.51
CA LEU A 953 14.11 0.38 17.76
C LEU A 953 15.15 -0.09 16.74
N ASP A 954 15.20 -1.37 16.41
CA ASP A 954 16.16 -1.93 15.44
C ASP A 954 15.99 -1.30 14.05
N LEU A 955 14.75 -1.21 13.56
CA LEU A 955 14.46 -0.59 12.27
C LEU A 955 14.70 0.93 12.27
N VAL A 956 14.40 1.62 13.38
CA VAL A 956 14.67 3.07 13.47
C VAL A 956 16.17 3.33 13.49
N LEU A 957 16.96 2.52 14.20
CA LEU A 957 18.42 2.63 14.20
C LEU A 957 19.01 2.37 12.79
N GLU A 958 18.53 1.33 12.12
CA GLU A 958 18.96 1.02 10.76
C GLU A 958 18.63 2.16 9.78
N LYS A 959 17.39 2.70 9.85
CA LYS A 959 16.96 3.84 9.05
C LYS A 959 17.76 5.10 9.37
N MET A 960 18.03 5.35 10.65
CA MET A 960 18.83 6.49 11.10
C MET A 960 20.26 6.45 10.54
N GLU A 961 20.85 5.26 10.41
CA GLU A 961 22.19 5.11 9.80
C GLU A 961 22.20 5.40 8.31
N ILE A 962 21.15 4.99 7.60
CA ILE A 962 21.07 5.14 6.14
C ILE A 962 20.60 6.56 5.77
N ASP A 963 19.51 7.02 6.38
CA ASP A 963 18.84 8.27 6.01
C ASP A 963 19.32 9.49 6.80
N GLU A 964 20.05 9.28 7.93
CA GLU A 964 20.39 10.31 8.93
C GLU A 964 19.15 10.97 9.57
N GLU A 965 18.05 10.25 9.60
CA GLU A 965 16.75 10.69 10.12
C GLU A 965 16.12 9.64 11.03
N ILE A 966 15.35 10.13 11.98
CA ILE A 966 14.63 9.33 12.96
C ILE A 966 13.14 9.45 12.67
N ASP A 967 12.47 8.31 12.49
CA ASP A 967 11.05 8.26 12.16
C ASP A 967 10.37 7.06 12.83
N ILE A 968 10.15 7.17 14.15
CA ILE A 968 9.51 6.13 14.96
C ILE A 968 8.06 5.92 14.50
N PHE A 969 7.37 7.00 14.17
CA PHE A 969 5.97 6.94 13.76
C PHE A 969 5.76 6.11 12.48
N GLN A 970 6.58 6.32 11.44
CA GLN A 970 6.43 5.56 10.18
C GLN A 970 6.88 4.11 10.34
N VAL A 971 7.92 3.85 11.13
CA VAL A 971 8.35 2.48 11.44
C VAL A 971 7.24 1.75 12.20
N ALA A 972 6.63 2.38 13.21
CA ALA A 972 5.48 1.82 13.93
C ALA A 972 4.31 1.48 12.98
N ARG A 973 3.95 2.39 12.07
CA ARG A 973 2.94 2.13 11.03
C ARG A 973 3.30 0.93 10.15
N GLN A 974 4.55 0.86 9.72
CA GLN A 974 5.04 -0.22 8.86
C GLN A 974 4.90 -1.59 9.54
N ILE A 975 5.36 -1.72 10.78
CA ILE A 975 5.27 -3.00 11.50
C ILE A 975 3.82 -3.37 11.84
N GLN A 976 2.94 -2.39 12.11
CA GLN A 976 1.52 -2.63 12.37
C GLN A 976 0.77 -3.20 11.15
N THR A 977 1.26 -3.02 9.94
CA THR A 977 0.71 -3.71 8.75
C THR A 977 0.93 -5.22 8.82
N ARG A 978 1.95 -5.69 9.53
CA ARG A 978 2.32 -7.11 9.70
C ARG A 978 1.60 -7.74 10.89
N ARG A 979 1.54 -7.00 12.00
CA ARG A 979 0.83 -7.39 13.23
C ARG A 979 0.24 -6.14 13.89
N PRO A 980 -1.08 -5.91 13.78
CA PRO A 980 -1.72 -4.68 14.25
C PRO A 980 -1.59 -4.39 15.74
N GLN A 981 -1.22 -5.40 16.52
CA GLN A 981 -1.06 -5.30 17.96
C GLN A 981 0.32 -4.78 18.41
N PHE A 982 1.28 -4.59 17.49
CA PHE A 982 2.57 -3.97 17.83
C PHE A 982 2.36 -2.54 18.36
N LEU A 983 3.08 -2.18 19.41
CA LEU A 983 3.02 -0.86 20.07
C LEU A 983 1.56 -0.46 20.38
N SER A 984 0.86 -1.31 21.11
CA SER A 984 -0.58 -1.15 21.38
C SER A 984 -0.91 -0.08 22.42
N SER A 985 0.08 0.42 23.17
CA SER A 985 -0.10 1.45 24.19
C SER A 985 0.84 2.63 23.95
N ILE A 986 0.44 3.82 24.46
CA ILE A 986 1.23 5.05 24.35
C ILE A 986 2.56 4.91 25.09
N GLU A 987 2.58 4.19 26.22
CA GLU A 987 3.77 3.98 27.03
C GLU A 987 4.82 3.17 26.25
N GLN A 988 4.42 2.17 25.45
CA GLN A 988 5.32 1.42 24.57
C GLN A 988 5.90 2.33 23.46
N PHE A 989 5.06 3.20 22.91
CA PHE A 989 5.47 4.13 21.88
C PHE A 989 6.43 5.18 22.44
N GLU A 990 6.12 5.78 23.58
CA GLU A 990 6.97 6.73 24.31
C GLU A 990 8.30 6.08 24.73
N PHE A 991 8.26 4.83 25.18
CA PHE A 991 9.48 4.08 25.54
C PHE A 991 10.48 4.03 24.39
N CYS A 992 10.02 3.85 23.15
CA CYS A 992 10.90 3.86 21.99
C CYS A 992 11.62 5.21 21.82
N TYR A 993 10.95 6.33 22.05
CA TYR A 993 11.57 7.66 22.03
C TYR A 993 12.60 7.84 23.14
N CYS A 994 12.27 7.41 24.34
CA CYS A 994 13.15 7.52 25.51
C CYS A 994 14.40 6.63 25.36
N ALA A 995 14.24 5.39 24.88
CA ALA A 995 15.37 4.49 24.64
C ALA A 995 16.30 5.01 23.55
N LEU A 996 15.75 5.57 22.46
CA LEU A 996 16.56 6.19 21.42
C LEU A 996 17.31 7.44 21.91
N LYS A 997 16.68 8.24 22.78
CA LYS A 997 17.33 9.37 23.44
C LYS A 997 18.55 8.92 24.26
N GLU A 998 18.46 7.83 25.01
CA GLU A 998 19.60 7.27 25.75
C GLU A 998 20.73 6.83 24.83
N LEU A 999 20.41 6.16 23.70
CA LEU A 999 21.40 5.77 22.69
C LEU A 999 22.16 6.97 22.13
N LEU A 1000 21.47 8.02 21.72
CA LEU A 1000 22.09 9.22 21.17
C LEU A 1000 22.91 10.01 22.18
N ASN A 1001 22.47 10.04 23.45
CA ASN A 1001 23.23 10.66 24.53
C ASN A 1001 24.53 9.90 24.80
N SER A 1002 24.53 8.57 24.80
CA SER A 1002 25.73 7.76 24.98
C SER A 1002 26.75 7.99 23.87
N GLU A 1003 26.32 8.00 22.61
CA GLU A 1003 27.19 8.30 21.46
C GLU A 1003 27.85 9.68 21.55
N SER A 1004 27.11 10.71 22.01
CA SER A 1004 27.64 12.07 22.15
C SER A 1004 28.73 12.17 23.23
N VAL A 1005 28.60 11.40 24.30
CA VAL A 1005 29.60 11.34 25.41
C VAL A 1005 30.88 10.64 24.90
N TYR A 1006 30.76 9.56 24.13
CA TYR A 1006 31.95 8.86 23.56
C TYR A 1006 32.66 9.70 22.50
N ALA A 1007 31.93 10.42 21.65
CA ALA A 1007 32.51 11.32 20.64
C ALA A 1007 33.30 12.46 21.29
N ASN A 1008 32.79 13.05 22.39
CA ASN A 1008 33.44 14.10 23.15
C ASN A 1008 34.67 13.58 23.93
N SER A 1009 34.64 12.36 24.43
CA SER A 1009 35.79 11.74 25.13
C SER A 1009 36.90 11.30 24.18
N GLY A 1010 36.55 10.87 22.95
CA GLY A 1010 37.51 10.57 21.87
C GLY A 1010 38.28 11.80 21.40
N ASN A 1011 37.65 12.96 21.33
CA ASN A 1011 38.31 14.22 21.02
C ASN A 1011 39.25 14.75 22.12
N LEU A 1012 38.99 14.43 23.38
CA LEU A 1012 39.89 14.77 24.51
C LEU A 1012 41.15 13.91 24.48
N LEU A 1013 41.10 12.69 24.00
CA LEU A 1013 42.28 11.82 23.84
C LEU A 1013 43.15 12.16 22.63
N SER A 1014 42.58 12.84 21.62
CA SER A 1014 43.36 13.33 20.47
C SER A 1014 44.13 14.62 20.69
N VAL A 1015 43.82 15.37 21.79
CA VAL A 1015 44.55 16.61 22.21
C VAL A 1015 45.76 16.26 23.08
N TYR A 1016 45.88 15.02 23.56
CA TYR A 1016 47.03 14.55 24.35
C TYR A 1016 47.88 13.49 23.63
N ARG A 1017 47.81 13.42 22.29
CA ARG A 1017 48.78 12.70 21.45
C ARG A 1017 49.58 13.64 20.58
#